data_be5be0eaa95bf94eb8d16844f4f07957
#
_entry.id   be5be0eaa95bf94eb8d16844f4f07957
#
_cell.length_a   1.000
_cell.length_b   1.000
_cell.length_c   1.000
_cell.angle_alpha   90.00
_cell.angle_beta   90.00
_cell.angle_gamma   90.00
#
_symmetry.space_group_name_H-M   'P 1'
#
loop_
_entity.id
_entity.type
_entity.pdbx_description
1 polymer ?
#
loop_
_entity_poly.entity_id
_entity_poly.type
_entity_poly.pdbx_seq_one_letter_code
_entity_poly.pdbx_strand_id
1 'polypeptide(L)'
;MTATQKSQFSPNYQREKEKLKTVAGGTNLTVIEKDTRLTTLHDTLDYQPGILVQNFFGGIDQPRLNIRGSGVQSAPLARGVLLMQDGLPMTDADGSFHISMLEMRDAMMVSVRRGANSLNPQSNSLGGELDVISYTGRNEQGRLRYEYGSHGREGLQAAFGGVSDDNHFDGRINFTYDHFDGYRKHSSSQRKTVRSNFGYVTDNFENRTWLNWTDLRFDVAGPVSEAVLNDNPTDVYPMVWLRDPHRNVEQFRVANRSDWQLGDQLLSAGLWHTRTHDSFTTPAYYRFSQSHSEGIQLTYNIETDSVTYRTAFAWDHMGLKTNLMQNRKGTPADKTLIGRYDGRAENLYGSVGVGLHLMPDLTLNLDLKGTHAKRDVDKRDKDVSLNQHWTFWTPKAGIIWHPTDNQRYFANISTSQEPTTFWEIINSSNGKLTKLAPQKGVTFEIGGEGQLSESLKWDLALYRSLIKDEYITTYDSEGNAVGVFNYAAKTRHQGFEAGLKGRIPVGSGDVEYRISWTYNDFRFVGGEYNGNYIAGIPRNIIATEVLYNIGNWRFGPNLHWMPTDTAVDHENHFDIQKHNHYAVLGFKGNYQPADNWSLYLSFDNLTRERYATTSVANRTVTKKDSTLFPGMGFSVNGGITYNF
;
A
#
# COMPACT_ATOMS: atom_id res chain seq x y z
N MET A 1 -20.87 27.81 -20.20
CA MET A 1 -20.50 26.42 -19.97
C MET A 1 -21.60 25.78 -19.14
N THR A 2 -22.40 24.90 -19.73
CA THR A 2 -23.43 24.14 -19.03
C THR A 2 -22.70 23.22 -18.05
N ALA A 3 -23.00 23.32 -16.75
CA ALA A 3 -22.45 22.45 -15.73
C ALA A 3 -22.76 21.01 -16.13
N THR A 4 -21.73 20.22 -16.42
CA THR A 4 -21.84 18.78 -16.67
C THR A 4 -22.49 18.16 -15.45
N GLN A 5 -23.69 17.62 -15.59
CA GLN A 5 -24.39 16.98 -14.48
C GLN A 5 -23.52 15.81 -14.00
N LYS A 6 -22.96 15.94 -12.79
CA LYS A 6 -22.10 14.87 -12.23
C LYS A 6 -22.98 13.68 -11.94
N SER A 7 -22.66 12.53 -12.53
CA SER A 7 -23.29 11.26 -12.20
C SER A 7 -23.15 10.98 -10.69
N GLN A 8 -24.19 10.41 -10.08
CA GLN A 8 -24.12 9.95 -8.68
C GLN A 8 -23.02 8.89 -8.45
N PHE A 9 -22.53 8.22 -9.49
CA PHE A 9 -21.44 7.25 -9.44
C PHE A 9 -20.06 7.85 -9.69
N SER A 10 -19.95 9.08 -10.20
CA SER A 10 -18.64 9.70 -10.42
C SER A 10 -17.84 9.81 -9.13
N PRO A 11 -16.52 9.58 -9.15
CA PRO A 11 -15.67 9.74 -7.99
C PRO A 11 -15.86 11.13 -7.36
N ASN A 12 -16.17 11.16 -6.06
CA ASN A 12 -16.46 12.37 -5.32
C ASN A 12 -15.99 12.23 -3.88
N TYR A 13 -15.26 13.22 -3.39
CA TYR A 13 -14.73 13.23 -2.02
C TYR A 13 -15.81 13.08 -0.96
N GLN A 14 -16.92 13.82 -1.08
CA GLN A 14 -17.98 13.78 -0.07
C GLN A 14 -18.63 12.39 0.00
N ARG A 15 -18.89 11.76 -1.14
CA ARG A 15 -19.45 10.40 -1.19
C ARG A 15 -18.51 9.36 -0.56
N GLU A 16 -17.21 9.44 -0.84
CA GLU A 16 -16.23 8.53 -0.23
C GLU A 16 -16.12 8.79 1.28
N LYS A 17 -16.18 10.04 1.71
CA LYS A 17 -16.23 10.40 3.13
C LYS A 17 -17.46 9.80 3.83
N GLU A 18 -18.64 9.88 3.22
CA GLU A 18 -19.87 9.28 3.78
C GLU A 18 -19.76 7.76 3.88
N LYS A 19 -19.20 7.08 2.87
CA LYS A 19 -18.93 5.63 2.96
C LYS A 19 -18.01 5.29 4.13
N LEU A 20 -16.97 6.07 4.38
CA LEU A 20 -16.04 5.84 5.49
C LEU A 20 -16.68 6.08 6.86
N LYS A 21 -17.68 6.96 6.97
CA LYS A 21 -18.44 7.17 8.21
C LYS A 21 -19.19 5.91 8.68
N THR A 22 -19.52 4.98 7.79
CA THR A 22 -20.18 3.71 8.13
C THR A 22 -19.24 2.64 8.64
N VAL A 23 -17.93 2.91 8.70
CA VAL A 23 -16.91 1.96 9.17
C VAL A 23 -16.68 2.12 10.66
N ALA A 24 -16.88 1.06 11.44
CA ALA A 24 -16.53 1.04 12.85
C ALA A 24 -15.03 0.75 13.04
N GLY A 25 -14.18 1.68 12.67
CA GLY A 25 -12.72 1.52 12.73
C GLY A 25 -11.99 2.71 12.13
N GLY A 26 -10.66 2.72 12.25
CA GLY A 26 -9.79 3.77 11.71
C GLY A 26 -9.83 3.83 10.18
N THR A 27 -9.94 5.03 9.64
CA THR A 27 -10.01 5.29 8.19
C THR A 27 -9.13 6.46 7.80
N ASN A 28 -8.75 6.52 6.52
CA ASN A 28 -8.08 7.68 5.92
C ASN A 28 -8.74 7.97 4.57
N LEU A 29 -8.93 9.24 4.25
CA LEU A 29 -9.28 9.70 2.92
C LEU A 29 -8.32 10.82 2.52
N THR A 30 -7.48 10.54 1.54
CA THR A 30 -6.42 11.43 1.09
C THR A 30 -6.71 11.88 -0.33
N VAL A 31 -6.93 13.18 -0.53
CA VAL A 31 -6.99 13.77 -1.87
C VAL A 31 -5.57 13.93 -2.39
N ILE A 32 -5.34 13.54 -3.64
CA ILE A 32 -4.03 13.68 -4.28
C ILE A 32 -3.76 15.14 -4.59
N GLU A 33 -2.69 15.69 -4.03
CA GLU A 33 -2.24 17.05 -4.29
C GLU A 33 -1.50 17.10 -5.64
N LYS A 34 -2.11 17.77 -6.62
CA LYS A 34 -1.57 17.83 -8.00
C LYS A 34 -0.30 18.65 -8.14
N ASP A 35 -0.02 19.53 -7.20
CA ASP A 35 1.05 20.52 -7.18
C ASP A 35 2.26 20.07 -6.32
N THR A 36 2.45 18.76 -6.13
CA THR A 36 3.59 18.16 -5.44
C THR A 36 4.20 17.04 -6.28
N ARG A 37 5.35 16.50 -5.84
CA ARG A 37 5.87 15.24 -6.40
C ARG A 37 4.86 14.11 -6.16
N LEU A 38 4.63 13.30 -7.17
CA LEU A 38 3.64 12.19 -7.13
C LEU A 38 4.22 10.88 -7.72
N THR A 39 5.52 10.71 -7.67
CA THR A 39 6.18 9.58 -8.32
C THR A 39 5.91 8.26 -7.60
N THR A 40 5.76 8.29 -6.27
CA THR A 40 5.59 7.11 -5.43
C THR A 40 4.41 7.24 -4.48
N LEU A 41 3.95 6.10 -3.96
CA LEU A 41 2.91 6.06 -2.93
C LEU A 41 3.35 6.78 -1.63
N HIS A 42 4.65 6.77 -1.33
CA HIS A 42 5.24 7.52 -0.22
C HIS A 42 4.93 9.03 -0.33
N ASP A 43 5.10 9.62 -1.50
CA ASP A 43 4.81 11.05 -1.72
C ASP A 43 3.36 11.44 -1.37
N THR A 44 2.45 10.48 -1.43
CA THR A 44 1.01 10.68 -1.20
C THR A 44 0.57 10.41 0.24
N LEU A 45 1.11 9.36 0.86
CA LEU A 45 0.59 8.81 2.13
C LEU A 45 1.44 9.11 3.36
N ASP A 46 2.54 9.82 3.24
CA ASP A 46 3.50 10.08 4.33
C ASP A 46 2.89 10.74 5.57
N TYR A 47 1.89 11.59 5.38
CA TYR A 47 1.25 12.31 6.48
C TYR A 47 -0.04 11.65 6.96
N GLN A 48 -0.25 10.37 6.62
CA GLN A 48 -1.44 9.63 7.01
C GLN A 48 -1.16 8.76 8.22
N PRO A 49 -1.84 8.98 9.37
CA PRO A 49 -1.61 8.15 10.56
C PRO A 49 -1.97 6.68 10.30
N GLY A 50 -1.14 5.79 10.82
CA GLY A 50 -1.33 4.35 10.71
C GLY A 50 -0.92 3.71 9.38
N ILE A 51 -0.46 4.51 8.41
CA ILE A 51 0.00 4.02 7.11
C ILE A 51 1.49 4.31 6.98
N LEU A 52 2.28 3.25 6.79
CA LEU A 52 3.72 3.36 6.64
C LEU A 52 4.12 2.83 5.27
N VAL A 53 4.69 3.71 4.45
CA VAL A 53 5.29 3.36 3.15
C VAL A 53 6.79 3.56 3.24
N GLN A 54 7.57 2.51 3.03
CA GLN A 54 9.03 2.55 3.14
C GLN A 54 9.66 2.16 1.81
N ASN A 55 10.30 3.13 1.15
CA ASN A 55 11.05 2.90 -0.08
C ASN A 55 12.39 2.23 0.23
N PHE A 56 12.84 1.33 -0.64
CA PHE A 56 14.12 0.63 -0.47
C PHE A 56 15.29 1.39 -1.11
N PHE A 57 15.10 1.96 -2.31
CA PHE A 57 16.22 2.47 -3.11
C PHE A 57 16.04 3.94 -3.55
N GLY A 58 14.96 4.60 -3.13
CA GLY A 58 14.71 6.03 -3.38
C GLY A 58 14.13 6.36 -4.76
N GLY A 59 14.08 5.42 -5.68
CA GLY A 59 13.41 5.52 -6.97
C GLY A 59 12.03 4.87 -6.96
N ILE A 60 11.62 4.39 -8.12
CA ILE A 60 10.42 3.55 -8.23
C ILE A 60 10.88 2.10 -8.09
N ASP A 61 10.61 1.54 -6.93
CA ASP A 61 10.87 0.14 -6.58
C ASP A 61 9.58 -0.53 -6.08
N GLN A 62 9.68 -1.60 -5.34
CA GLN A 62 8.55 -2.26 -4.66
C GLN A 62 8.58 -1.89 -3.17
N PRO A 63 8.07 -0.71 -2.77
CA PRO A 63 8.13 -0.26 -1.39
C PRO A 63 7.35 -1.20 -0.46
N ARG A 64 7.71 -1.18 0.82
CA ARG A 64 6.96 -1.85 1.87
C ARG A 64 5.77 -0.99 2.26
N LEU A 65 4.57 -1.55 2.19
CA LEU A 65 3.35 -0.98 2.76
C LEU A 65 3.03 -1.71 4.06
N ASN A 66 2.91 -0.97 5.13
CA ASN A 66 2.61 -1.51 6.45
C ASN A 66 1.46 -0.75 7.09
N ILE A 67 0.44 -1.49 7.51
CA ILE A 67 -0.67 -1.01 8.32
C ILE A 67 -0.81 -1.97 9.50
N ARG A 68 -0.56 -1.49 10.74
CA ARG A 68 -0.66 -2.26 11.98
C ARG A 68 0.21 -3.54 12.01
N GLY A 69 1.37 -3.50 11.35
CA GLY A 69 2.31 -4.62 11.28
C GLY A 69 2.03 -5.63 10.19
N SER A 70 0.96 -5.47 9.40
CA SER A 70 0.73 -6.30 8.23
C SER A 70 1.83 -6.06 7.19
N GLY A 71 2.32 -7.11 6.59
CA GLY A 71 3.30 -7.04 5.50
C GLY A 71 4.71 -6.59 5.90
N VAL A 72 5.02 -6.36 7.18
CA VAL A 72 6.38 -5.96 7.61
C VAL A 72 7.44 -7.03 7.33
N GLN A 73 7.04 -8.28 7.38
CA GLN A 73 7.89 -9.42 7.06
C GLN A 73 7.84 -9.80 5.57
N SER A 74 7.02 -9.12 4.77
CA SER A 74 6.87 -9.44 3.36
C SER A 74 8.01 -8.83 2.53
N ALA A 75 8.69 -9.69 1.83
CA ALA A 75 9.66 -9.38 0.78
C ALA A 75 9.86 -10.64 -0.06
N PRO A 76 9.98 -10.53 -1.36
CA PRO A 76 10.04 -9.34 -2.20
C PRO A 76 8.68 -8.87 -2.75
N LEU A 77 7.56 -9.49 -2.42
CA LEU A 77 6.22 -9.01 -2.74
C LEU A 77 5.51 -8.55 -1.48
N ALA A 78 4.67 -7.51 -1.63
CA ALA A 78 3.82 -7.02 -0.56
C ALA A 78 2.60 -7.94 -0.36
N ARG A 79 2.13 -8.04 0.89
CA ARG A 79 0.91 -8.74 1.32
C ARG A 79 0.35 -8.10 2.59
N GLY A 80 -0.77 -8.60 3.08
CA GLY A 80 -1.34 -8.21 4.38
C GLY A 80 -2.24 -6.99 4.33
N VAL A 81 -2.50 -6.45 3.15
CA VAL A 81 -3.47 -5.39 2.84
C VAL A 81 -4.17 -5.78 1.56
N LEU A 82 -5.49 -5.61 1.47
CA LEU A 82 -6.19 -5.70 0.19
C LEU A 82 -5.95 -4.41 -0.58
N LEU A 83 -5.15 -4.50 -1.65
CA LEU A 83 -4.93 -3.39 -2.56
C LEU A 83 -6.01 -3.38 -3.63
N MET A 84 -6.67 -2.24 -3.83
CA MET A 84 -7.73 -2.07 -4.81
C MET A 84 -7.48 -0.87 -5.71
N GLN A 85 -8.11 -0.89 -6.86
CA GLN A 85 -8.31 0.24 -7.74
C GLN A 85 -9.80 0.34 -8.08
N ASP A 86 -10.40 1.49 -7.76
CA ASP A 86 -11.81 1.78 -8.03
C ASP A 86 -12.78 0.70 -7.52
N GLY A 87 -12.48 0.16 -6.31
CA GLY A 87 -13.28 -0.86 -5.63
C GLY A 87 -13.07 -2.30 -6.11
N LEU A 88 -12.15 -2.53 -7.05
CA LEU A 88 -11.82 -3.87 -7.55
C LEU A 88 -10.41 -4.29 -7.14
N PRO A 89 -10.20 -5.53 -6.64
CA PRO A 89 -8.90 -6.01 -6.18
C PRO A 89 -7.80 -5.92 -7.23
N MET A 90 -6.64 -5.39 -6.83
CA MET A 90 -5.35 -5.53 -7.50
C MET A 90 -4.48 -6.59 -6.84
N THR A 91 -4.84 -6.99 -5.62
CA THR A 91 -4.24 -8.12 -4.91
C THR A 91 -4.57 -9.40 -5.66
N ASP A 92 -3.57 -10.22 -5.92
CA ASP A 92 -3.71 -11.53 -6.56
C ASP A 92 -4.39 -12.54 -5.61
N ALA A 93 -4.95 -13.62 -6.16
CA ALA A 93 -5.68 -14.61 -5.38
C ALA A 93 -4.81 -15.32 -4.31
N ASP A 94 -3.49 -15.32 -4.44
CA ASP A 94 -2.62 -15.84 -3.39
C ASP A 94 -2.45 -14.87 -2.21
N GLY A 95 -2.88 -13.61 -2.34
CA GLY A 95 -2.77 -12.55 -1.34
C GLY A 95 -1.60 -11.59 -1.54
N SER A 96 -0.76 -11.81 -2.55
CA SER A 96 0.35 -10.92 -2.89
C SER A 96 -0.08 -9.80 -3.85
N PHE A 97 0.71 -8.72 -3.92
CA PHE A 97 0.48 -7.64 -4.87
C PHE A 97 1.76 -6.88 -5.23
N HIS A 98 1.75 -6.27 -6.41
CA HIS A 98 2.80 -5.38 -6.90
C HIS A 98 2.40 -3.93 -6.67
N ILE A 99 2.83 -3.32 -5.58
CA ILE A 99 2.42 -1.97 -5.17
C ILE A 99 2.86 -0.89 -6.18
N SER A 100 3.98 -1.08 -6.87
CA SER A 100 4.49 -0.13 -7.87
C SER A 100 3.72 -0.13 -9.19
N MET A 101 2.70 -0.98 -9.31
CA MET A 101 1.74 -0.91 -10.41
C MET A 101 0.72 0.21 -10.21
N LEU A 102 0.65 0.84 -9.03
CA LEU A 102 -0.15 2.04 -8.80
C LEU A 102 0.49 3.26 -9.48
N GLU A 103 -0.33 4.15 -10.04
CA GLU A 103 0.10 5.43 -10.62
C GLU A 103 -0.65 6.58 -9.92
N MET A 104 0.04 7.26 -9.02
CA MET A 104 -0.59 8.28 -8.18
C MET A 104 -0.97 9.55 -8.94
N ARG A 105 -0.34 9.82 -10.10
CA ARG A 105 -0.72 10.95 -10.96
C ARG A 105 -2.06 10.75 -11.69
N ASP A 106 -2.52 9.49 -11.79
CA ASP A 106 -3.85 9.15 -12.33
C ASP A 106 -4.92 9.01 -11.24
N ALA A 107 -4.53 9.08 -9.98
CA ALA A 107 -5.42 8.97 -8.84
C ALA A 107 -6.00 10.32 -8.43
N MET A 108 -7.28 10.35 -8.12
CA MET A 108 -7.98 11.49 -7.53
C MET A 108 -7.85 11.49 -6.01
N MET A 109 -7.96 10.31 -5.39
CA MET A 109 -7.89 10.12 -3.94
C MET A 109 -7.51 8.69 -3.59
N VAL A 110 -7.07 8.50 -2.36
CA VAL A 110 -6.82 7.18 -1.75
C VAL A 110 -7.71 7.05 -0.53
N SER A 111 -8.46 5.95 -0.47
CA SER A 111 -9.35 5.58 0.63
C SER A 111 -8.78 4.37 1.35
N VAL A 112 -8.64 4.43 2.67
CA VAL A 112 -8.08 3.34 3.48
C VAL A 112 -9.01 3.00 4.63
N ARG A 113 -9.22 1.70 4.86
CA ARG A 113 -9.83 1.15 6.07
C ARG A 113 -8.77 0.34 6.79
N ARG A 114 -8.28 0.87 7.91
CA ARG A 114 -7.19 0.27 8.68
C ARG A 114 -7.68 -0.91 9.51
N GLY A 115 -6.89 -1.97 9.56
CA GLY A 115 -7.19 -3.16 10.34
C GLY A 115 -8.24 -4.07 9.70
N ALA A 116 -8.63 -5.12 10.39
CA ALA A 116 -9.61 -6.10 9.92
C ALA A 116 -11.05 -5.55 9.85
N ASN A 117 -11.20 -4.28 9.53
CA ASN A 117 -12.46 -3.53 9.50
C ASN A 117 -13.11 -3.45 8.13
N SER A 118 -12.43 -3.91 7.11
CA SER A 118 -12.94 -3.88 5.75
C SER A 118 -14.22 -4.69 5.58
N LEU A 119 -15.17 -4.13 4.86
CA LEU A 119 -16.40 -4.80 4.46
C LEU A 119 -16.28 -5.53 3.12
N ASN A 120 -15.18 -5.34 2.39
CA ASN A 120 -14.94 -6.08 1.17
C ASN A 120 -14.78 -7.57 1.50
N PRO A 121 -15.51 -8.49 0.79
CA PRO A 121 -15.47 -9.91 1.09
C PRO A 121 -14.06 -10.51 0.95
N GLN A 122 -13.23 -9.95 0.10
CA GLN A 122 -11.87 -10.42 -0.17
C GLN A 122 -10.83 -9.93 0.83
N SER A 123 -11.17 -8.96 1.69
CA SER A 123 -10.28 -8.46 2.74
C SER A 123 -10.36 -9.31 4.00
N ASN A 124 -9.40 -10.20 4.19
CA ASN A 124 -9.27 -11.03 5.39
C ASN A 124 -7.99 -10.69 6.18
N SER A 125 -7.26 -9.68 5.75
CA SER A 125 -5.96 -9.32 6.29
C SER A 125 -6.04 -8.45 7.54
N LEU A 126 -4.97 -8.48 8.32
CA LEU A 126 -4.79 -7.63 9.51
C LEU A 126 -4.71 -6.14 9.15
N GLY A 127 -4.10 -5.80 8.01
CA GLY A 127 -3.88 -4.41 7.58
C GLY A 127 -5.13 -3.71 7.06
N GLY A 128 -6.11 -4.47 6.59
CA GLY A 128 -7.33 -3.93 6.01
C GLY A 128 -7.26 -3.73 4.50
N GLU A 129 -7.73 -2.59 4.00
CA GLU A 129 -7.78 -2.31 2.57
C GLU A 129 -7.32 -0.89 2.22
N LEU A 130 -6.76 -0.75 1.02
CA LEU A 130 -6.36 0.52 0.42
C LEU A 130 -6.93 0.55 -1.01
N ASP A 131 -7.78 1.53 -1.30
CA ASP A 131 -8.40 1.74 -2.60
C ASP A 131 -7.91 3.03 -3.25
N VAL A 132 -7.33 2.92 -4.43
CA VAL A 132 -6.90 4.05 -5.25
C VAL A 132 -8.00 4.38 -6.24
N ILE A 133 -8.58 5.57 -6.10
CA ILE A 133 -9.72 6.02 -6.89
C ILE A 133 -9.23 6.89 -8.03
N SER A 134 -9.48 6.46 -9.25
CA SER A 134 -8.98 7.08 -10.47
C SER A 134 -9.78 8.31 -10.90
N TYR A 135 -9.14 9.22 -11.62
CA TYR A 135 -9.86 10.24 -12.41
C TYR A 135 -10.64 9.58 -13.55
N THR A 136 -11.75 10.19 -13.90
CA THR A 136 -12.55 9.88 -15.09
C THR A 136 -12.57 11.08 -16.03
N GLY A 137 -13.10 10.93 -17.24
CA GLY A 137 -13.31 12.05 -18.15
C GLY A 137 -14.27 13.13 -17.62
N ARG A 138 -15.06 12.81 -16.58
CA ARG A 138 -15.98 13.74 -15.90
C ARG A 138 -15.30 14.61 -14.84
N ASN A 139 -14.17 14.15 -14.30
CA ASN A 139 -13.46 14.84 -13.23
C ASN A 139 -12.35 15.75 -13.74
N GLU A 140 -11.77 15.41 -14.89
CA GLU A 140 -10.64 16.15 -15.46
C GLU A 140 -10.59 15.98 -16.97
N GLN A 141 -10.43 17.09 -17.69
CA GLN A 141 -10.34 17.11 -19.16
C GLN A 141 -8.94 16.75 -19.63
N GLY A 142 -7.91 17.32 -19.01
CA GLY A 142 -6.56 16.97 -19.38
C GLY A 142 -5.46 17.59 -18.51
N ARG A 143 -4.28 16.98 -18.61
CA ARG A 143 -3.09 17.42 -17.87
C ARG A 143 -1.83 17.08 -18.64
N LEU A 144 -0.91 18.04 -18.68
CA LEU A 144 0.48 17.82 -19.06
C LEU A 144 1.36 18.14 -17.86
N ARG A 145 2.32 17.28 -17.54
CA ARG A 145 3.23 17.47 -16.42
C ARG A 145 4.63 17.05 -16.79
N TYR A 146 5.62 17.85 -16.39
CA TYR A 146 7.04 17.53 -16.47
C TYR A 146 7.68 17.75 -15.11
N GLU A 147 8.51 16.82 -14.69
CA GLU A 147 9.25 16.85 -13.44
C GLU A 147 10.73 16.56 -13.71
N TYR A 148 11.60 17.27 -12.99
CA TYR A 148 13.03 17.05 -13.02
C TYR A 148 13.63 17.22 -11.63
N GLY A 149 14.71 16.48 -11.33
CA GLY A 149 15.33 16.56 -10.02
C GLY A 149 16.71 15.92 -9.94
N SER A 150 17.24 15.93 -8.72
CA SER A 150 18.55 15.37 -8.39
C SER A 150 18.64 13.89 -8.79
N HIS A 151 19.86 13.44 -9.07
CA HIS A 151 20.19 12.07 -9.44
C HIS A 151 19.50 11.59 -10.74
N GLY A 152 19.40 12.49 -11.72
CA GLY A 152 18.78 12.16 -13.01
C GLY A 152 17.31 11.82 -12.92
N ARG A 153 16.59 12.30 -11.89
CA ARG A 153 15.14 12.11 -11.80
C ARG A 153 14.43 12.88 -12.90
N GLU A 154 13.62 12.20 -13.66
CA GLU A 154 12.78 12.75 -14.71
C GLU A 154 11.41 12.08 -14.70
N GLY A 155 10.35 12.88 -14.85
CA GLY A 155 8.97 12.42 -14.90
C GLY A 155 8.16 13.17 -15.95
N LEU A 156 7.35 12.43 -16.71
CA LEU A 156 6.42 12.96 -17.70
C LEU A 156 5.03 12.40 -17.45
N GLN A 157 4.01 13.23 -17.64
CA GLN A 157 2.62 12.79 -17.69
C GLN A 157 1.88 13.53 -18.81
N ALA A 158 1.07 12.79 -19.54
CA ALA A 158 0.06 13.35 -20.46
C ALA A 158 -1.27 12.62 -20.24
N ALA A 159 -2.29 13.34 -19.85
CA ALA A 159 -3.62 12.81 -19.61
C ALA A 159 -4.65 13.58 -20.40
N PHE A 160 -5.62 12.88 -20.97
CA PHE A 160 -6.71 13.44 -21.78
C PHE A 160 -8.01 12.75 -21.39
N GLY A 161 -9.06 13.52 -21.23
CA GLY A 161 -10.38 13.02 -20.89
C GLY A 161 -11.49 13.88 -21.50
N GLY A 162 -12.68 13.35 -21.53
CA GLY A 162 -13.84 14.06 -22.02
C GLY A 162 -15.13 13.31 -21.79
N VAL A 163 -16.22 13.99 -22.06
CA VAL A 163 -17.60 13.52 -21.93
C VAL A 163 -18.33 13.77 -23.25
N SER A 164 -19.15 12.83 -23.70
CA SER A 164 -19.97 12.99 -24.90
C SER A 164 -21.03 14.09 -24.75
N ASP A 165 -21.52 14.63 -25.86
CA ASP A 165 -22.50 15.71 -25.87
C ASP A 165 -23.81 15.34 -25.18
N ASP A 166 -24.22 14.06 -25.25
CA ASP A 166 -25.40 13.51 -24.58
C ASP A 166 -25.16 13.19 -23.10
N ASN A 167 -23.93 13.44 -22.58
CA ASN A 167 -23.51 13.20 -21.22
C ASN A 167 -23.55 11.73 -20.74
N HIS A 168 -23.76 10.76 -21.64
CA HIS A 168 -23.81 9.34 -21.27
C HIS A 168 -22.45 8.67 -21.29
N PHE A 169 -21.56 9.02 -22.20
CA PHE A 169 -20.25 8.41 -22.30
C PHE A 169 -19.16 9.35 -21.79
N ASP A 170 -18.19 8.79 -21.11
CA ASP A 170 -16.95 9.47 -20.77
C ASP A 170 -15.75 8.56 -20.97
N GLY A 171 -14.60 9.16 -21.15
CA GLY A 171 -13.35 8.43 -21.29
C GLY A 171 -12.17 9.25 -20.81
N ARG A 172 -11.13 8.56 -20.33
CA ARG A 172 -9.86 9.16 -19.95
C ARG A 172 -8.72 8.21 -20.30
N ILE A 173 -7.63 8.77 -20.79
CA ILE A 173 -6.36 8.06 -20.99
C ILE A 173 -5.24 8.86 -20.36
N ASN A 174 -4.30 8.19 -19.72
CA ASN A 174 -3.16 8.76 -19.02
C ASN A 174 -1.88 7.98 -19.37
N PHE A 175 -0.85 8.70 -19.77
CA PHE A 175 0.49 8.18 -20.07
C PHE A 175 1.48 8.75 -19.06
N THR A 176 2.34 7.92 -18.49
CA THR A 176 3.43 8.38 -17.65
C THR A 176 4.74 7.71 -18.01
N TYR A 177 5.81 8.45 -17.81
CA TYR A 177 7.19 7.98 -17.91
C TYR A 177 7.96 8.51 -16.71
N ASP A 178 8.72 7.65 -16.07
CA ASP A 178 9.62 7.98 -14.97
C ASP A 178 10.99 7.39 -15.22
N HIS A 179 12.02 8.18 -14.93
CA HIS A 179 13.41 7.76 -14.93
C HIS A 179 14.12 8.29 -13.69
N PHE A 180 15.06 7.51 -13.16
CA PHE A 180 15.90 7.86 -12.03
C PHE A 180 17.24 7.13 -12.13
N ASP A 181 18.37 7.86 -12.15
CA ASP A 181 19.70 7.25 -12.23
C ASP A 181 20.10 6.55 -10.93
N GLY A 182 19.50 6.97 -9.81
CA GLY A 182 19.77 6.43 -8.48
C GLY A 182 20.67 7.30 -7.61
N TYR A 183 20.35 7.44 -6.32
CA TYR A 183 21.22 8.05 -5.31
C TYR A 183 22.37 7.14 -4.92
N ARG A 184 22.07 5.85 -4.77
CA ARG A 184 23.06 4.81 -4.49
C ARG A 184 23.61 4.25 -5.81
N LYS A 185 24.82 3.72 -5.75
CA LYS A 185 25.31 2.86 -6.82
C LYS A 185 24.32 1.72 -7.04
N HIS A 186 24.06 1.34 -8.28
CA HIS A 186 23.16 0.24 -8.64
C HIS A 186 21.74 0.38 -8.07
N SER A 187 21.12 1.56 -8.24
CA SER A 187 19.76 1.86 -7.79
C SER A 187 18.94 2.64 -8.82
N SER A 188 19.26 2.50 -10.10
CA SER A 188 18.48 3.12 -11.16
C SER A 188 17.08 2.52 -11.28
N SER A 189 16.14 3.30 -11.78
CA SER A 189 14.78 2.82 -12.06
C SER A 189 14.15 3.51 -13.26
N GLN A 190 13.27 2.79 -13.94
CA GLN A 190 12.45 3.31 -15.03
C GLN A 190 11.06 2.70 -14.97
N ARG A 191 10.03 3.51 -15.16
CA ARG A 191 8.64 3.04 -15.26
C ARG A 191 7.92 3.72 -16.41
N LYS A 192 7.14 2.96 -17.16
CA LYS A 192 6.19 3.42 -18.17
C LYS A 192 4.81 2.92 -17.82
N THR A 193 3.80 3.79 -17.89
CA THR A 193 2.42 3.36 -17.67
C THR A 193 1.49 3.91 -18.74
N VAL A 194 0.48 3.13 -19.06
CA VAL A 194 -0.71 3.56 -19.79
C VAL A 194 -1.92 3.15 -18.96
N ARG A 195 -2.76 4.10 -18.61
CA ARG A 195 -4.01 3.87 -17.87
C ARG A 195 -5.15 4.51 -18.60
N SER A 196 -6.23 3.79 -18.74
CA SER A 196 -7.44 4.33 -19.35
C SER A 196 -8.68 3.79 -18.68
N ASN A 197 -9.75 4.59 -18.70
CA ASN A 197 -11.07 4.13 -18.33
C ASN A 197 -12.13 4.76 -19.22
N PHE A 198 -13.19 4.02 -19.44
CA PHE A 198 -14.32 4.38 -20.27
C PHE A 198 -15.60 4.03 -19.53
N GLY A 199 -16.51 4.99 -19.42
CA GLY A 199 -17.77 4.85 -18.69
C GLY A 199 -18.98 5.10 -19.56
N TYR A 200 -20.03 4.31 -19.34
CA TYR A 200 -21.38 4.61 -19.74
C TYR A 200 -22.22 4.86 -18.49
N VAL A 201 -22.90 6.00 -18.42
CA VAL A 201 -23.52 6.52 -17.21
C VAL A 201 -24.92 7.03 -17.52
N THR A 202 -25.89 6.61 -16.69
CA THR A 202 -27.24 7.16 -16.64
C THR A 202 -27.55 7.59 -15.19
N ASP A 203 -28.78 8.03 -14.91
CA ASP A 203 -29.15 8.49 -13.56
C ASP A 203 -29.01 7.40 -12.49
N ASN A 204 -29.23 6.12 -12.85
CA ASN A 204 -29.27 5.00 -11.92
C ASN A 204 -28.39 3.81 -12.32
N PHE A 205 -27.55 3.98 -13.35
CA PHE A 205 -26.65 2.94 -13.81
C PHE A 205 -25.30 3.52 -14.25
N GLU A 206 -24.21 2.84 -13.90
CA GLU A 206 -22.89 3.07 -14.48
C GLU A 206 -22.25 1.72 -14.86
N ASN A 207 -21.66 1.65 -16.05
CA ASN A 207 -20.69 0.62 -16.40
C ASN A 207 -19.36 1.29 -16.73
N ARG A 208 -18.28 0.83 -16.14
CA ARG A 208 -16.94 1.36 -16.39
C ARG A 208 -15.93 0.26 -16.62
N THR A 209 -15.10 0.45 -17.65
CA THR A 209 -14.01 -0.46 -18.00
C THR A 209 -12.68 0.27 -17.81
N TRP A 210 -11.71 -0.39 -17.18
CA TRP A 210 -10.32 0.06 -17.02
C TRP A 210 -9.38 -0.84 -17.80
N LEU A 211 -8.40 -0.20 -18.48
CA LEU A 211 -7.31 -0.86 -19.19
C LEU A 211 -5.99 -0.25 -18.71
N ASN A 212 -5.15 -1.06 -18.09
CA ASN A 212 -3.90 -0.60 -17.50
C ASN A 212 -2.74 -1.46 -18.00
N TRP A 213 -1.64 -0.80 -18.36
CA TRP A 213 -0.36 -1.43 -18.67
C TRP A 213 0.76 -0.70 -17.94
N THR A 214 1.72 -1.45 -17.39
CA THR A 214 2.89 -0.92 -16.70
C THR A 214 4.10 -1.77 -17.02
N ASP A 215 5.22 -1.14 -17.40
CA ASP A 215 6.57 -1.72 -17.49
C ASP A 215 7.46 -1.01 -16.48
N LEU A 216 7.95 -1.74 -15.48
CA LEU A 216 8.83 -1.27 -14.42
C LEU A 216 10.14 -2.05 -14.45
N ARG A 217 11.26 -1.33 -14.41
CA ARG A 217 12.61 -1.88 -14.30
C ARG A 217 13.37 -1.13 -13.23
N PHE A 218 14.04 -1.84 -12.34
CA PHE A 218 14.89 -1.22 -11.33
C PHE A 218 16.04 -2.12 -10.89
N ASP A 219 17.15 -1.48 -10.55
CA ASP A 219 18.30 -2.13 -9.96
C ASP A 219 18.07 -2.33 -8.46
N VAL A 220 18.67 -3.38 -7.91
CA VAL A 220 18.51 -3.76 -6.50
C VAL A 220 19.85 -3.55 -5.78
N ALA A 221 20.03 -2.37 -5.21
CA ALA A 221 21.25 -2.02 -4.47
C ALA A 221 21.45 -2.88 -3.18
N GLY A 222 20.38 -3.48 -2.67
CA GLY A 222 20.40 -4.27 -1.45
C GLY A 222 20.61 -3.45 -0.17
N PRO A 223 20.48 -4.08 1.01
CA PRO A 223 20.81 -3.46 2.29
C PRO A 223 22.31 -3.35 2.50
N VAL A 224 22.72 -2.56 3.49
CA VAL A 224 24.11 -2.40 3.93
C VAL A 224 24.21 -2.61 5.45
N SER A 225 25.43 -2.78 5.96
CA SER A 225 25.68 -2.77 7.40
C SER A 225 25.62 -1.34 7.96
N GLU A 226 25.48 -1.22 9.28
CA GLU A 226 25.48 0.09 9.96
C GLU A 226 26.78 0.86 9.71
N ALA A 227 27.92 0.17 9.65
CA ALA A 227 29.21 0.79 9.35
C ALA A 227 29.24 1.44 7.95
N VAL A 228 28.72 0.77 6.93
CA VAL A 228 28.62 1.30 5.56
C VAL A 228 27.62 2.46 5.50
N LEU A 229 26.48 2.38 6.18
CA LEU A 229 25.52 3.47 6.26
C LEU A 229 26.15 4.76 6.82
N ASN A 230 26.97 4.63 7.86
CA ASN A 230 27.60 5.76 8.52
C ASN A 230 28.81 6.32 7.76
N ASP A 231 29.54 5.50 7.03
CA ASP A 231 30.73 5.91 6.26
C ASP A 231 30.36 6.39 4.85
N ASN A 232 29.76 5.52 4.05
CA ASN A 232 29.37 5.80 2.66
C ASN A 232 28.01 5.20 2.29
N PRO A 233 26.88 5.89 2.58
CA PRO A 233 25.53 5.37 2.34
C PRO A 233 25.20 5.12 0.85
N THR A 234 26.02 5.65 -0.07
CA THR A 234 25.82 5.42 -1.51
C THR A 234 26.42 4.12 -1.99
N ASP A 235 27.22 3.44 -1.17
CA ASP A 235 27.90 2.22 -1.56
C ASP A 235 26.98 0.99 -1.54
N VAL A 236 27.45 -0.07 -2.15
CA VAL A 236 26.76 -1.36 -2.25
C VAL A 236 27.72 -2.50 -1.91
N TYR A 237 27.14 -3.62 -1.50
CA TYR A 237 27.90 -4.84 -1.25
C TYR A 237 28.60 -5.33 -2.54
N PRO A 238 29.84 -5.82 -2.49
CA PRO A 238 30.61 -6.21 -3.69
C PRO A 238 29.92 -7.21 -4.60
N MET A 239 29.09 -8.12 -4.04
CA MET A 239 28.33 -9.09 -4.84
C MET A 239 27.30 -8.45 -5.76
N VAL A 240 26.86 -7.22 -5.49
CA VAL A 240 25.96 -6.46 -6.36
C VAL A 240 26.63 -6.25 -7.74
N TRP A 241 27.90 -5.86 -7.75
CA TRP A 241 28.66 -5.71 -9.00
C TRP A 241 28.94 -7.03 -9.74
N LEU A 242 29.12 -8.10 -8.99
CA LEU A 242 29.41 -9.43 -9.56
C LEU A 242 28.15 -10.13 -10.06
N ARG A 243 26.99 -9.85 -9.49
CA ARG A 243 25.74 -10.59 -9.70
C ARG A 243 24.62 -9.78 -10.33
N ASP A 244 24.79 -8.47 -10.46
CA ASP A 244 23.87 -7.55 -11.14
C ASP A 244 22.38 -7.76 -10.74
N PRO A 245 22.04 -7.65 -9.45
CA PRO A 245 20.67 -7.86 -9.01
C PRO A 245 19.75 -6.74 -9.50
N HIS A 246 18.64 -7.13 -10.13
CA HIS A 246 17.66 -6.22 -10.72
C HIS A 246 16.29 -6.88 -10.79
N ARG A 247 15.26 -6.08 -11.04
CA ARG A 247 13.90 -6.58 -11.22
C ARG A 247 13.21 -5.88 -12.37
N ASN A 248 12.53 -6.67 -13.21
CA ASN A 248 11.70 -6.19 -14.31
C ASN A 248 10.30 -6.76 -14.14
N VAL A 249 9.30 -5.90 -14.09
CA VAL A 249 7.90 -6.29 -13.93
C VAL A 249 7.08 -5.64 -15.04
N GLU A 250 6.41 -6.45 -15.83
CA GLU A 250 5.41 -6.00 -16.78
C GLU A 250 4.04 -6.53 -16.37
N GLN A 251 3.05 -5.63 -16.30
CA GLN A 251 1.69 -6.01 -15.95
C GLN A 251 0.69 -5.39 -16.91
N PHE A 252 -0.26 -6.21 -17.34
CA PHE A 252 -1.45 -5.80 -18.06
C PHE A 252 -2.70 -6.19 -17.28
N ARG A 253 -3.63 -5.25 -17.12
CA ARG A 253 -4.88 -5.46 -16.40
C ARG A 253 -6.07 -4.91 -17.16
N VAL A 254 -7.13 -5.70 -17.21
CA VAL A 254 -8.48 -5.29 -17.64
C VAL A 254 -9.41 -5.48 -16.46
N ALA A 255 -10.26 -4.50 -16.20
CA ALA A 255 -11.30 -4.60 -15.17
C ALA A 255 -12.58 -3.92 -15.67
N ASN A 256 -13.73 -4.40 -15.21
CA ASN A 256 -15.04 -3.82 -15.51
C ASN A 256 -15.91 -3.86 -14.25
N ARG A 257 -16.68 -2.82 -14.03
CA ARG A 257 -17.67 -2.75 -12.96
C ARG A 257 -18.96 -2.14 -13.49
N SER A 258 -20.07 -2.72 -13.06
CA SER A 258 -21.41 -2.20 -13.26
C SER A 258 -22.06 -1.93 -11.92
N ASP A 259 -22.66 -0.76 -11.76
CA ASP A 259 -23.38 -0.33 -10.57
C ASP A 259 -24.81 0.04 -10.96
N TRP A 260 -25.80 -0.51 -10.24
CA TRP A 260 -27.22 -0.22 -10.40
C TRP A 260 -27.79 0.33 -9.10
N GLN A 261 -28.33 1.52 -9.14
CA GLN A 261 -29.07 2.11 -8.03
C GLN A 261 -30.57 1.90 -8.27
N LEU A 262 -31.22 1.16 -7.39
CA LEU A 262 -32.62 0.80 -7.46
C LEU A 262 -33.34 1.30 -6.20
N GLY A 263 -33.63 2.60 -6.13
CA GLY A 263 -34.08 3.26 -4.89
C GLY A 263 -33.02 3.19 -3.81
N ASP A 264 -33.34 2.60 -2.66
CA ASP A 264 -32.43 2.42 -1.52
C ASP A 264 -31.46 1.23 -1.68
N GLN A 265 -31.47 0.57 -2.86
CA GLN A 265 -30.70 -0.62 -3.12
C GLN A 265 -29.58 -0.32 -4.12
N LEU A 266 -28.37 -0.75 -3.81
CA LEU A 266 -27.20 -0.69 -4.69
C LEU A 266 -26.71 -2.11 -4.99
N LEU A 267 -26.77 -2.48 -6.26
CA LEU A 267 -26.18 -3.71 -6.78
C LEU A 267 -24.92 -3.36 -7.56
N SER A 268 -23.81 -4.01 -7.25
CA SER A 268 -22.55 -3.84 -7.99
C SER A 268 -22.02 -5.19 -8.44
N ALA A 269 -21.57 -5.27 -9.68
CA ALA A 269 -20.91 -6.44 -10.25
C ALA A 269 -19.56 -6.02 -10.84
N GLY A 270 -18.49 -6.68 -10.42
CA GLY A 270 -17.14 -6.42 -10.90
C GLY A 270 -16.46 -7.67 -11.42
N LEU A 271 -15.60 -7.51 -12.40
CA LEU A 271 -14.75 -8.56 -12.93
C LEU A 271 -13.37 -7.98 -13.32
N TRP A 272 -12.33 -8.79 -13.24
CA TRP A 272 -10.97 -8.38 -13.61
C TRP A 272 -10.15 -9.56 -14.12
N HIS A 273 -9.15 -9.22 -14.94
CA HIS A 273 -8.10 -10.12 -15.36
C HIS A 273 -6.78 -9.36 -15.37
N THR A 274 -5.76 -9.93 -14.75
CA THR A 274 -4.41 -9.37 -14.68
C THR A 274 -3.41 -10.41 -15.16
N ARG A 275 -2.46 -10.01 -16.00
CA ARG A 275 -1.31 -10.82 -16.41
C ARG A 275 -0.04 -10.11 -15.98
N THR A 276 0.86 -10.83 -15.31
CA THR A 276 2.12 -10.29 -14.81
C THR A 276 3.29 -11.15 -15.24
N HIS A 277 4.32 -10.50 -15.78
CA HIS A 277 5.64 -11.08 -16.02
C HIS A 277 6.60 -10.44 -15.00
N ASP A 278 7.25 -11.22 -14.17
CA ASP A 278 8.15 -10.75 -13.12
C ASP A 278 9.48 -11.51 -13.20
N SER A 279 10.52 -10.77 -13.49
CA SER A 279 11.90 -11.26 -13.57
C SER A 279 12.70 -10.62 -12.45
N PHE A 280 13.01 -11.39 -11.41
CA PHE A 280 13.71 -10.92 -10.23
C PHE A 280 15.04 -11.63 -10.03
N THR A 281 16.11 -10.88 -10.13
CA THR A 281 17.49 -11.29 -9.91
C THR A 281 17.97 -10.77 -8.57
N THR A 282 18.38 -11.67 -7.67
CA THR A 282 19.10 -11.35 -6.42
C THR A 282 20.56 -11.78 -6.54
N PRO A 283 21.46 -11.44 -5.64
CA PRO A 283 22.81 -11.99 -5.63
C PRO A 283 22.86 -13.52 -5.58
N ALA A 284 21.85 -14.17 -4.99
CA ALA A 284 21.81 -15.63 -4.80
C ALA A 284 21.11 -16.36 -5.94
N TYR A 285 19.99 -15.87 -6.42
CA TYR A 285 19.15 -16.57 -7.40
C TYR A 285 18.53 -15.64 -8.42
N TYR A 286 18.13 -16.24 -9.53
CA TYR A 286 17.28 -15.67 -10.56
C TYR A 286 15.91 -16.35 -10.52
N ARG A 287 14.84 -15.54 -10.43
CA ARG A 287 13.46 -16.01 -10.44
C ARG A 287 12.71 -15.37 -11.60
N PHE A 288 12.20 -16.18 -12.50
CA PHE A 288 11.32 -15.77 -13.58
C PHE A 288 9.92 -16.31 -13.34
N SER A 289 8.95 -15.43 -13.24
CA SER A 289 7.56 -15.76 -12.96
C SER A 289 6.63 -15.21 -14.04
N GLN A 290 5.66 -16.00 -14.43
CA GLN A 290 4.51 -15.60 -15.23
C GLN A 290 3.26 -15.96 -14.46
N SER A 291 2.38 -14.99 -14.23
CA SER A 291 1.12 -15.20 -13.54
C SER A 291 -0.04 -14.59 -14.31
N HIS A 292 -1.23 -15.15 -14.07
CA HIS A 292 -2.49 -14.55 -14.42
C HIS A 292 -3.43 -14.65 -13.21
N SER A 293 -4.19 -13.61 -12.99
CA SER A 293 -5.12 -13.51 -11.87
C SER A 293 -6.44 -12.94 -12.38
N GLU A 294 -7.54 -13.57 -12.03
CA GLU A 294 -8.88 -13.16 -12.44
C GLU A 294 -9.87 -13.34 -11.31
N GLY A 295 -10.97 -12.61 -11.39
CA GLY A 295 -12.04 -12.78 -10.41
C GLY A 295 -13.31 -12.05 -10.77
N ILE A 296 -14.33 -12.37 -9.97
CA ILE A 296 -15.63 -11.72 -9.98
C ILE A 296 -16.00 -11.30 -8.57
N GLN A 297 -16.73 -10.20 -8.46
CA GLN A 297 -17.27 -9.70 -7.20
C GLN A 297 -18.69 -9.22 -7.44
N LEU A 298 -19.61 -9.62 -6.57
CA LEU A 298 -20.99 -9.16 -6.54
C LEU A 298 -21.26 -8.60 -5.16
N THR A 299 -21.80 -7.38 -5.07
CA THR A 299 -22.21 -6.77 -3.81
C THR A 299 -23.64 -6.27 -3.93
N TYR A 300 -24.40 -6.43 -2.87
CA TYR A 300 -25.76 -5.93 -2.76
C TYR A 300 -25.95 -5.28 -1.40
N ASN A 301 -26.31 -4.01 -1.41
CA ASN A 301 -26.50 -3.19 -0.24
C ASN A 301 -27.90 -2.60 -0.26
N ILE A 302 -28.57 -2.59 0.90
CA ILE A 302 -29.84 -1.91 1.14
C ILE A 302 -29.64 -0.98 2.32
N GLU A 303 -30.00 0.28 2.16
CA GLU A 303 -29.95 1.27 3.23
C GLU A 303 -31.35 1.81 3.49
N THR A 304 -31.81 1.67 4.73
CA THR A 304 -33.09 2.19 5.21
C THR A 304 -32.85 3.03 6.47
N ASP A 305 -33.84 3.77 6.91
CA ASP A 305 -33.75 4.61 8.11
C ASP A 305 -33.36 3.83 9.38
N SER A 306 -33.71 2.55 9.47
CA SER A 306 -33.49 1.73 10.67
C SER A 306 -32.43 0.66 10.53
N VAL A 307 -32.13 0.21 9.31
CA VAL A 307 -31.25 -0.93 9.06
C VAL A 307 -30.51 -0.76 7.73
N THR A 308 -29.22 -1.06 7.75
CA THR A 308 -28.41 -1.27 6.54
C THR A 308 -28.08 -2.75 6.41
N TYR A 309 -28.36 -3.35 5.25
CA TYR A 309 -27.96 -4.72 4.91
C TYR A 309 -26.87 -4.71 3.85
N ARG A 310 -25.88 -5.57 4.05
CA ARG A 310 -24.75 -5.74 3.13
C ARG A 310 -24.55 -7.22 2.85
N THR A 311 -24.53 -7.59 1.60
CA THR A 311 -24.26 -8.97 1.17
C THR A 311 -23.25 -8.92 0.03
N ALA A 312 -22.29 -9.82 0.04
CA ALA A 312 -21.32 -9.92 -1.03
C ALA A 312 -20.92 -11.37 -1.30
N PHE A 313 -20.59 -11.61 -2.54
CA PHE A 313 -20.00 -12.84 -3.03
C PHE A 313 -18.80 -12.48 -3.90
N ALA A 314 -17.71 -13.22 -3.77
CA ALA A 314 -16.58 -13.09 -4.67
C ALA A 314 -15.90 -14.44 -4.91
N TRP A 315 -15.29 -14.55 -6.07
CA TRP A 315 -14.38 -15.63 -6.43
C TRP A 315 -13.17 -15.04 -7.12
N ASP A 316 -11.99 -15.55 -6.78
CA ASP A 316 -10.77 -15.21 -7.48
C ASP A 316 -9.88 -16.45 -7.69
N HIS A 317 -9.07 -16.36 -8.73
CA HIS A 317 -8.14 -17.40 -9.14
C HIS A 317 -6.81 -16.78 -9.60
N MET A 318 -5.70 -17.46 -9.32
CA MET A 318 -4.38 -17.15 -9.84
C MET A 318 -3.68 -18.42 -10.30
N GLY A 319 -3.15 -18.39 -11.52
CA GLY A 319 -2.20 -19.36 -12.03
C GLY A 319 -0.79 -18.77 -12.06
N LEU A 320 0.21 -19.51 -11.57
CA LEU A 320 1.61 -19.11 -11.54
C LEU A 320 2.48 -20.18 -12.23
N LYS A 321 3.39 -19.73 -13.09
CA LYS A 321 4.53 -20.54 -13.56
C LYS A 321 5.81 -19.81 -13.14
N THR A 322 6.68 -20.47 -12.40
CA THR A 322 7.94 -19.86 -11.97
C THR A 322 9.13 -20.82 -12.11
N ASN A 323 10.24 -20.27 -12.60
CA ASN A 323 11.52 -20.96 -12.68
C ASN A 323 12.49 -20.27 -11.72
N LEU A 324 13.18 -21.06 -10.91
CA LEU A 324 14.16 -20.61 -9.95
C LEU A 324 15.50 -21.23 -10.29
N MET A 325 16.49 -20.38 -10.58
CA MET A 325 17.82 -20.78 -11.01
C MET A 325 18.88 -20.01 -10.22
N GLN A 326 20.09 -20.57 -10.13
CA GLN A 326 21.19 -19.83 -9.53
C GLN A 326 21.53 -18.59 -10.39
N ASN A 327 21.82 -17.49 -9.76
CA ASN A 327 22.29 -16.30 -10.45
C ASN A 327 23.76 -16.46 -10.88
N ARG A 328 24.05 -16.12 -12.13
CA ARG A 328 25.40 -16.01 -12.67
C ARG A 328 25.56 -14.69 -13.41
N LYS A 329 26.18 -13.69 -12.76
CA LYS A 329 26.46 -12.37 -13.35
C LYS A 329 25.21 -11.70 -13.97
N GLY A 330 24.10 -11.63 -13.21
CA GLY A 330 22.85 -11.03 -13.67
C GLY A 330 22.00 -11.87 -14.61
N THR A 331 22.44 -13.09 -14.94
CA THR A 331 21.74 -14.00 -15.86
C THR A 331 21.45 -15.35 -15.18
N PRO A 332 20.40 -16.06 -15.61
CA PRO A 332 20.11 -17.39 -15.08
C PRO A 332 21.22 -18.38 -15.45
N ALA A 333 21.63 -19.21 -14.52
CA ALA A 333 22.54 -20.33 -14.75
C ALA A 333 21.75 -21.60 -15.05
N ASP A 334 21.52 -21.92 -16.32
CA ASP A 334 20.70 -23.05 -16.76
C ASP A 334 21.16 -24.41 -16.21
N LYS A 335 22.46 -24.56 -15.94
CA LYS A 335 23.03 -25.79 -15.39
C LYS A 335 22.81 -25.96 -13.87
N THR A 336 22.27 -24.93 -13.20
CA THR A 336 22.06 -24.93 -11.74
C THR A 336 20.61 -24.57 -11.42
N LEU A 337 19.70 -25.39 -11.90
CA LEU A 337 18.26 -25.27 -11.62
C LEU A 337 18.02 -25.55 -10.14
N ILE A 338 17.35 -24.60 -9.46
CA ILE A 338 16.87 -24.78 -8.08
C ILE A 338 15.47 -25.41 -8.10
N GLY A 339 14.62 -25.02 -9.02
CA GLY A 339 13.33 -25.67 -9.24
C GLY A 339 12.45 -24.97 -10.30
N ARG A 340 11.48 -25.72 -10.81
CA ARG A 340 10.40 -25.25 -11.67
C ARG A 340 9.07 -25.56 -11.00
N TYR A 341 8.19 -24.56 -10.93
CA TYR A 341 6.94 -24.66 -10.18
C TYR A 341 5.76 -24.21 -11.01
N ASP A 342 4.64 -24.91 -10.81
CA ASP A 342 3.31 -24.45 -11.19
C ASP A 342 2.53 -24.23 -9.89
N GLY A 343 1.95 -23.03 -9.72
CA GLY A 343 1.12 -22.64 -8.59
C GLY A 343 -0.30 -22.38 -9.03
N ARG A 344 -1.26 -22.74 -8.19
CA ARG A 344 -2.66 -22.39 -8.33
C ARG A 344 -3.22 -21.93 -7.00
N ALA A 345 -3.72 -20.70 -6.95
CA ALA A 345 -4.49 -20.17 -5.84
C ALA A 345 -5.95 -19.98 -6.28
N GLU A 346 -6.88 -20.33 -5.42
CA GLU A 346 -8.31 -20.13 -5.65
C GLU A 346 -8.97 -19.79 -4.32
N ASN A 347 -9.85 -18.80 -4.33
CA ASN A 347 -10.63 -18.43 -3.17
C ASN A 347 -12.10 -18.21 -3.54
N LEU A 348 -12.97 -18.61 -2.63
CA LEU A 348 -14.39 -18.34 -2.66
C LEU A 348 -14.78 -17.59 -1.40
N TYR A 349 -15.49 -16.49 -1.54
CA TYR A 349 -15.88 -15.61 -0.44
C TYR A 349 -17.37 -15.37 -0.43
N GLY A 350 -17.93 -15.35 0.77
CA GLY A 350 -19.29 -14.87 1.02
C GLY A 350 -19.30 -14.00 2.27
N SER A 351 -20.08 -12.92 2.26
CA SER A 351 -20.24 -12.07 3.45
C SER A 351 -21.66 -11.57 3.59
N VAL A 352 -22.07 -11.42 4.85
CA VAL A 352 -23.31 -10.77 5.26
C VAL A 352 -23.00 -9.79 6.37
N GLY A 353 -23.63 -8.62 6.33
CA GLY A 353 -23.49 -7.61 7.35
C GLY A 353 -24.81 -6.89 7.60
N VAL A 354 -25.02 -6.47 8.84
CA VAL A 354 -26.18 -5.70 9.29
C VAL A 354 -25.70 -4.51 10.10
N GLY A 355 -26.15 -3.32 9.72
CA GLY A 355 -26.03 -2.11 10.51
C GLY A 355 -27.38 -1.78 11.13
N LEU A 356 -27.52 -1.89 12.45
CA LEU A 356 -28.72 -1.56 13.20
C LEU A 356 -28.63 -0.11 13.69
N HIS A 357 -29.47 0.77 13.20
CA HIS A 357 -29.57 2.15 13.65
C HIS A 357 -30.36 2.20 14.97
N LEU A 358 -29.65 2.00 16.11
CA LEU A 358 -30.27 1.93 17.44
C LEU A 358 -30.84 3.27 17.87
N MET A 359 -30.20 4.35 17.44
CA MET A 359 -30.61 5.74 17.58
C MET A 359 -30.18 6.49 16.31
N PRO A 360 -30.69 7.69 16.04
CA PRO A 360 -30.28 8.47 14.85
C PRO A 360 -28.77 8.68 14.72
N ASP A 361 -28.06 8.70 15.85
CA ASP A 361 -26.63 8.94 15.96
C ASP A 361 -25.81 7.69 16.36
N LEU A 362 -26.46 6.54 16.59
CA LEU A 362 -25.82 5.31 17.11
C LEU A 362 -26.15 4.10 16.26
N THR A 363 -25.12 3.49 15.66
CA THR A 363 -25.24 2.29 14.83
C THR A 363 -24.42 1.13 15.38
N LEU A 364 -25.03 -0.06 15.46
CA LEU A 364 -24.38 -1.33 15.75
C LEU A 364 -24.16 -2.08 14.45
N ASN A 365 -22.92 -2.38 14.10
CA ASN A 365 -22.54 -3.20 12.95
C ASN A 365 -22.19 -4.62 13.36
N LEU A 366 -22.79 -5.61 12.69
CA LEU A 366 -22.50 -7.03 12.85
C LEU A 366 -22.21 -7.61 11.47
N ASP A 367 -21.00 -8.15 11.27
CA ASP A 367 -20.55 -8.68 9.99
C ASP A 367 -19.97 -10.09 10.15
N LEU A 368 -20.23 -10.94 9.18
CA LEU A 368 -19.68 -12.29 9.09
C LEU A 368 -19.19 -12.55 7.67
N LYS A 369 -17.95 -12.95 7.52
CA LYS A 369 -17.36 -13.39 6.25
C LYS A 369 -16.96 -14.85 6.35
N GLY A 370 -17.28 -15.63 5.31
CA GLY A 370 -16.79 -16.99 5.11
C GLY A 370 -15.84 -17.02 3.92
N THR A 371 -14.76 -17.75 4.07
CA THR A 371 -13.76 -17.92 3.01
C THR A 371 -13.37 -19.38 2.87
N HIS A 372 -13.34 -19.87 1.63
CA HIS A 372 -12.70 -21.13 1.28
C HIS A 372 -11.49 -20.83 0.38
N ALA A 373 -10.29 -21.16 0.83
CA ALA A 373 -9.05 -20.84 0.14
C ALA A 373 -8.23 -22.10 -0.16
N LYS A 374 -7.66 -22.17 -1.38
CA LYS A 374 -6.80 -23.26 -1.84
C LYS A 374 -5.45 -22.71 -2.31
N ARG A 375 -4.40 -23.49 -2.05
CA ARG A 375 -3.03 -23.23 -2.53
C ARG A 375 -2.42 -24.57 -2.96
N ASP A 376 -2.26 -24.76 -4.26
CA ASP A 376 -1.64 -25.94 -4.83
C ASP A 376 -0.33 -25.52 -5.50
N VAL A 377 0.77 -26.21 -5.21
CA VAL A 377 2.08 -25.97 -5.82
C VAL A 377 2.71 -27.28 -6.22
N ASP A 378 3.00 -27.41 -7.49
CA ASP A 378 3.69 -28.56 -8.07
C ASP A 378 5.13 -28.17 -8.44
N LYS A 379 6.10 -28.87 -7.86
CA LYS A 379 7.52 -28.78 -8.26
C LYS A 379 7.81 -29.77 -9.38
N ARG A 380 7.73 -29.31 -10.64
CA ARG A 380 7.74 -30.14 -11.85
C ARG A 380 9.04 -30.91 -12.11
N ASP A 381 10.17 -30.40 -11.61
CA ASP A 381 11.48 -31.03 -11.83
C ASP A 381 11.77 -32.17 -10.85
N LYS A 382 10.94 -32.38 -9.83
CA LYS A 382 11.15 -33.43 -8.79
C LYS A 382 9.89 -34.23 -8.44
N ASP A 383 8.78 -34.02 -9.14
CA ASP A 383 7.49 -34.66 -8.88
C ASP A 383 7.07 -34.58 -7.40
N VAL A 384 7.15 -33.37 -6.84
CA VAL A 384 6.75 -33.05 -5.47
C VAL A 384 5.67 -32.00 -5.51
N SER A 385 4.56 -32.26 -4.81
CA SER A 385 3.41 -31.35 -4.73
C SER A 385 3.09 -30.99 -3.30
N LEU A 386 2.56 -29.78 -3.10
CA LEU A 386 1.99 -29.32 -1.85
C LEU A 386 0.59 -28.77 -2.14
N ASN A 387 -0.41 -29.42 -1.56
CA ASN A 387 -1.82 -29.02 -1.69
C ASN A 387 -2.33 -28.63 -0.30
N GLN A 388 -2.84 -27.42 -0.18
CA GLN A 388 -3.38 -26.88 1.06
C GLN A 388 -4.72 -26.20 0.79
N HIS A 389 -5.68 -26.42 1.69
CA HIS A 389 -6.98 -25.76 1.66
C HIS A 389 -7.45 -25.43 3.06
N TRP A 390 -8.21 -24.35 3.19
CA TRP A 390 -8.73 -23.87 4.46
C TRP A 390 -10.15 -23.32 4.26
N THR A 391 -11.01 -23.56 5.23
CA THR A 391 -12.30 -22.89 5.34
C THR A 391 -12.34 -22.18 6.68
N PHE A 392 -12.70 -20.92 6.69
CA PHE A 392 -12.72 -20.13 7.91
C PHE A 392 -13.76 -19.02 7.87
N TRP A 393 -14.07 -18.52 9.06
CA TRP A 393 -15.04 -17.47 9.28
C TRP A 393 -14.36 -16.32 10.01
N THR A 394 -14.62 -15.08 9.58
CA THR A 394 -14.09 -13.87 10.18
C THR A 394 -15.24 -12.96 10.62
N PRO A 395 -15.75 -13.16 11.87
CA PRO A 395 -16.77 -12.28 12.44
C PRO A 395 -16.18 -10.93 12.86
N LYS A 396 -17.07 -9.91 12.82
CA LYS A 396 -16.80 -8.57 13.33
C LYS A 396 -18.06 -8.03 14.01
N ALA A 397 -17.88 -7.34 15.14
CA ALA A 397 -18.90 -6.51 15.76
C ALA A 397 -18.32 -5.13 16.05
N GLY A 398 -19.06 -4.08 15.77
CA GLY A 398 -18.62 -2.71 16.00
C GLY A 398 -19.78 -1.76 16.24
N ILE A 399 -19.49 -0.70 16.98
CA ILE A 399 -20.43 0.37 17.28
C ILE A 399 -19.87 1.69 16.76
N ILE A 400 -20.74 2.51 16.20
CA ILE A 400 -20.41 3.84 15.68
C ILE A 400 -21.37 4.85 16.31
N TRP A 401 -20.81 5.94 16.84
CA TRP A 401 -21.58 7.02 17.40
C TRP A 401 -21.22 8.35 16.73
N HIS A 402 -22.22 9.03 16.20
CA HIS A 402 -22.12 10.33 15.54
C HIS A 402 -22.84 11.40 16.39
N PRO A 403 -22.24 11.92 17.49
CA PRO A 403 -22.91 12.93 18.31
C PRO A 403 -23.22 14.22 17.55
N THR A 404 -22.49 14.46 16.48
CA THR A 404 -22.71 15.53 15.50
C THR A 404 -22.29 15.06 14.10
N ASP A 405 -22.71 15.75 13.05
CA ASP A 405 -22.33 15.44 11.66
C ASP A 405 -20.80 15.47 11.41
N ASN A 406 -20.08 16.19 12.26
CA ASN A 406 -18.64 16.41 12.16
C ASN A 406 -17.80 15.57 13.12
N GLN A 407 -18.41 14.68 13.90
CA GLN A 407 -17.71 13.81 14.85
C GLN A 407 -18.19 12.38 14.72
N ARG A 408 -17.27 11.45 14.74
CA ARG A 408 -17.50 10.01 14.71
C ARG A 408 -16.63 9.33 15.75
N TYR A 409 -17.24 8.52 16.61
CA TYR A 409 -16.56 7.64 17.55
C TYR A 409 -16.91 6.20 17.23
N PHE A 410 -15.99 5.29 17.49
CA PHE A 410 -16.18 3.88 17.21
C PHE A 410 -15.46 2.97 18.20
N ALA A 411 -15.98 1.76 18.34
CA ALA A 411 -15.28 0.64 18.96
C ALA A 411 -15.62 -0.64 18.18
N ASN A 412 -14.68 -1.56 18.09
CA ASN A 412 -14.92 -2.85 17.44
C ASN A 412 -14.07 -3.99 18.01
N ILE A 413 -14.57 -5.20 17.79
CA ILE A 413 -13.81 -6.44 17.82
C ILE A 413 -13.89 -7.05 16.44
N SER A 414 -12.76 -7.38 15.85
CA SER A 414 -12.66 -7.93 14.49
C SER A 414 -11.66 -9.07 14.43
N THR A 415 -11.85 -9.95 13.46
CA THR A 415 -10.95 -11.09 13.23
C THR A 415 -10.36 -11.04 11.83
N SER A 416 -9.15 -11.56 11.69
CA SER A 416 -8.45 -11.73 10.41
C SER A 416 -7.91 -13.15 10.29
N GLN A 417 -7.83 -13.65 9.07
CA GLN A 417 -7.17 -14.92 8.78
C GLN A 417 -6.57 -14.86 7.38
N GLU A 418 -5.25 -14.95 7.28
CA GLU A 418 -4.50 -14.80 6.04
C GLU A 418 -3.82 -16.10 5.64
N PRO A 419 -4.24 -16.73 4.52
CA PRO A 419 -3.51 -17.83 3.89
C PRO A 419 -2.16 -17.36 3.34
N THR A 420 -1.27 -18.33 3.08
CA THR A 420 0.06 -18.09 2.52
C THR A 420 0.03 -17.62 1.08
N THR A 421 1.03 -16.84 0.69
CA THR A 421 1.35 -16.56 -0.71
C THR A 421 2.31 -17.61 -1.30
N PHE A 422 2.47 -17.65 -2.61
CA PHE A 422 3.43 -18.55 -3.26
C PHE A 422 4.89 -18.20 -2.91
N TRP A 423 5.19 -16.96 -2.56
CA TRP A 423 6.53 -16.54 -2.13
C TRP A 423 6.95 -17.13 -0.79
N GLU A 424 6.01 -17.43 0.09
CA GLU A 424 6.23 -18.06 1.38
C GLU A 424 6.31 -19.58 1.24
N ILE A 425 5.50 -20.16 0.35
CA ILE A 425 5.47 -21.60 0.09
C ILE A 425 6.75 -22.06 -0.61
N ILE A 426 7.21 -21.33 -1.63
CA ILE A 426 8.38 -21.69 -2.44
C ILE A 426 9.63 -21.08 -1.81
N ASN A 427 10.42 -21.87 -1.10
CA ASN A 427 11.68 -21.40 -0.52
C ASN A 427 12.70 -21.09 -1.61
N SER A 428 13.07 -19.82 -1.74
CA SER A 428 13.93 -19.34 -2.84
C SER A 428 15.40 -19.78 -2.70
N SER A 429 15.88 -20.12 -1.51
CA SER A 429 17.26 -20.51 -1.28
C SER A 429 17.56 -21.98 -1.65
N ASN A 430 16.61 -22.87 -1.38
CA ASN A 430 16.81 -24.32 -1.57
C ASN A 430 15.77 -25.00 -2.45
N GLY A 431 14.73 -24.24 -2.87
CA GLY A 431 13.67 -24.72 -3.74
C GLY A 431 12.74 -25.75 -3.11
N LYS A 432 12.71 -25.87 -1.78
CA LYS A 432 11.75 -26.73 -1.07
C LYS A 432 10.40 -26.04 -0.96
N LEU A 433 9.33 -26.85 -0.92
CA LEU A 433 8.00 -26.37 -0.62
C LEU A 433 7.81 -26.38 0.90
N THR A 434 7.35 -25.25 1.44
CA THR A 434 7.12 -25.07 2.89
C THR A 434 5.62 -25.10 3.17
N LYS A 435 5.19 -26.02 4.03
CA LYS A 435 3.82 -26.07 4.54
C LYS A 435 3.68 -25.07 5.67
N LEU A 436 2.75 -24.13 5.52
CA LEU A 436 2.47 -23.07 6.51
C LEU A 436 0.99 -23.05 6.86
N ALA A 437 0.66 -22.76 8.12
CA ALA A 437 -0.71 -22.48 8.55
C ALA A 437 -1.05 -21.01 8.25
N PRO A 438 -2.33 -20.65 7.98
CA PRO A 438 -2.76 -19.27 7.89
C PRO A 438 -2.53 -18.55 9.22
N GLN A 439 -1.98 -17.32 9.15
CA GLN A 439 -1.92 -16.50 10.36
C GLN A 439 -3.30 -15.99 10.75
N LYS A 440 -3.59 -15.92 12.06
CA LYS A 440 -4.92 -15.58 12.61
C LYS A 440 -4.80 -14.47 13.64
N GLY A 441 -5.63 -13.44 13.50
CA GLY A 441 -5.65 -12.29 14.40
C GLY A 441 -7.04 -12.04 15.01
N VAL A 442 -7.03 -11.58 16.26
CA VAL A 442 -8.19 -10.95 16.90
C VAL A 442 -7.78 -9.55 17.32
N THR A 443 -8.53 -8.55 16.90
CA THR A 443 -8.23 -7.14 17.11
C THR A 443 -9.34 -6.46 17.90
N PHE A 444 -8.96 -5.72 18.93
CA PHE A 444 -9.81 -4.76 19.64
C PHE A 444 -9.37 -3.35 19.25
N GLU A 445 -10.32 -2.49 18.95
CA GLU A 445 -10.06 -1.11 18.52
C GLU A 445 -11.09 -0.16 19.11
N ILE A 446 -10.62 1.02 19.53
CA ILE A 446 -11.45 2.16 19.90
C ILE A 446 -10.83 3.42 19.32
N GLY A 447 -11.66 4.34 18.88
CA GLY A 447 -11.16 5.60 18.33
C GLY A 447 -12.25 6.58 17.97
N GLY A 448 -11.84 7.62 17.26
CA GLY A 448 -12.73 8.63 16.73
C GLY A 448 -12.00 9.59 15.83
N GLU A 449 -12.79 10.39 15.15
CA GLU A 449 -12.32 11.49 14.31
C GLU A 449 -13.33 12.64 14.36
N GLY A 450 -12.87 13.84 14.10
CA GLY A 450 -13.78 14.96 14.07
C GLY A 450 -13.16 16.26 13.58
N GLN A 451 -14.04 17.19 13.27
CA GLN A 451 -13.70 18.56 12.95
C GLN A 451 -14.33 19.47 14.01
N LEU A 452 -13.50 20.05 14.88
CA LEU A 452 -13.94 20.99 15.91
C LEU A 452 -14.08 22.43 15.37
N SER A 453 -13.26 22.76 14.35
CA SER A 453 -13.28 24.03 13.63
C SER A 453 -12.54 23.87 12.31
N GLU A 454 -12.49 24.91 11.45
CA GLU A 454 -11.61 24.89 10.28
C GLU A 454 -10.13 24.78 10.65
N SER A 455 -9.77 25.30 11.83
CA SER A 455 -8.42 25.28 12.34
C SER A 455 -8.02 23.95 13.01
N LEU A 456 -8.97 23.06 13.29
CA LEU A 456 -8.68 21.82 14.01
C LEU A 456 -9.55 20.65 13.56
N LYS A 457 -8.91 19.72 12.85
CA LYS A 457 -9.42 18.37 12.56
C LYS A 457 -8.50 17.36 13.23
N TRP A 458 -9.09 16.33 13.81
CA TRP A 458 -8.36 15.29 14.53
C TRP A 458 -8.86 13.89 14.15
N ASP A 459 -7.98 12.91 14.25
CA ASP A 459 -8.30 11.48 14.28
C ASP A 459 -7.40 10.75 15.29
N LEU A 460 -7.95 9.73 15.94
CA LEU A 460 -7.25 8.88 16.90
C LEU A 460 -7.82 7.48 16.87
N ALA A 461 -6.96 6.48 16.74
CA ALA A 461 -7.31 5.08 16.92
C ALA A 461 -6.32 4.41 17.87
N LEU A 462 -6.83 3.63 18.80
CA LEU A 462 -6.08 2.77 19.71
C LEU A 462 -6.47 1.33 19.41
N TYR A 463 -5.49 0.45 19.24
CA TYR A 463 -5.77 -0.94 18.89
C TYR A 463 -4.82 -1.92 19.58
N ARG A 464 -5.31 -3.15 19.71
CA ARG A 464 -4.51 -4.31 20.12
C ARG A 464 -4.97 -5.54 19.34
N SER A 465 -4.02 -6.17 18.65
CA SER A 465 -4.20 -7.43 17.93
C SER A 465 -3.38 -8.52 18.57
N LEU A 466 -4.00 -9.67 18.79
CA LEU A 466 -3.30 -10.92 19.20
C LEU A 466 -3.29 -11.85 18.00
N ILE A 467 -2.10 -12.27 17.58
CA ILE A 467 -1.89 -13.05 16.36
C ILE A 467 -1.30 -14.42 16.72
N LYS A 468 -1.81 -15.46 16.08
CA LYS A 468 -1.27 -16.82 16.11
C LYS A 468 -0.74 -17.18 14.73
N ASP A 469 0.25 -18.06 14.72
CA ASP A 469 0.86 -18.58 13.49
C ASP A 469 1.39 -17.45 12.58
N GLU A 470 1.88 -16.34 13.17
CA GLU A 470 2.42 -15.21 12.40
C GLU A 470 3.59 -15.67 11.54
N TYR A 471 3.63 -15.19 10.29
CA TYR A 471 4.72 -15.49 9.37
C TYR A 471 5.97 -14.70 9.74
N ILE A 472 7.07 -15.42 9.97
CA ILE A 472 8.39 -14.83 10.22
C ILE A 472 9.31 -15.21 9.07
N THR A 473 9.84 -14.20 8.39
CA THR A 473 10.80 -14.36 7.30
C THR A 473 12.22 -14.44 7.86
N THR A 474 13.01 -15.36 7.35
CA THR A 474 14.45 -15.48 7.65
C THR A 474 15.26 -14.92 6.49
N TYR A 475 16.36 -14.25 6.83
CA TYR A 475 17.27 -13.63 5.87
C TYR A 475 18.69 -14.18 6.06
N ASP A 476 19.48 -14.19 5.00
CA ASP A 476 20.91 -14.44 5.07
C ASP A 476 21.70 -13.18 5.51
N SER A 477 23.02 -13.31 5.65
CA SER A 477 23.92 -12.20 6.04
C SER A 477 23.95 -11.04 5.03
N GLU A 478 23.49 -11.26 3.83
CA GLU A 478 23.43 -10.28 2.74
C GLU A 478 22.05 -9.62 2.63
N GLY A 479 21.08 -10.02 3.48
CA GLY A 479 19.73 -9.49 3.51
C GLY A 479 18.79 -10.08 2.45
N ASN A 480 19.12 -11.24 1.86
CA ASN A 480 18.21 -11.96 0.98
C ASN A 480 17.24 -12.80 1.80
N ALA A 481 15.94 -12.78 1.47
CA ALA A 481 14.95 -13.65 2.09
C ALA A 481 15.20 -15.11 1.69
N VAL A 482 15.41 -15.98 2.67
CA VAL A 482 15.77 -17.40 2.46
C VAL A 482 14.69 -18.38 2.89
N GLY A 483 13.70 -17.96 3.64
CA GLY A 483 12.58 -18.82 4.03
C GLY A 483 11.59 -18.13 4.96
N VAL A 484 10.46 -18.80 5.19
CA VAL A 484 9.38 -18.33 6.07
C VAL A 484 8.91 -19.49 6.95
N PHE A 485 8.57 -19.21 8.20
CA PHE A 485 7.96 -20.17 9.12
C PHE A 485 6.84 -19.50 9.93
N ASN A 486 5.90 -20.29 10.46
CA ASN A 486 4.94 -19.80 11.44
C ASN A 486 5.61 -19.71 12.81
N TYR A 487 5.46 -18.58 13.49
CA TYR A 487 5.91 -18.48 14.89
C TYR A 487 5.06 -19.37 15.80
N ALA A 488 5.71 -20.21 16.59
CA ALA A 488 5.03 -21.26 17.37
C ALA A 488 4.18 -20.73 18.54
N ALA A 489 4.46 -19.52 19.01
CA ALA A 489 3.68 -18.84 20.06
C ALA A 489 2.83 -17.71 19.47
N LYS A 490 2.34 -16.80 20.31
CA LYS A 490 1.57 -15.63 19.87
C LYS A 490 2.47 -14.43 19.69
N THR A 491 1.97 -13.47 18.91
CA THR A 491 2.50 -12.11 18.85
C THR A 491 1.39 -11.13 19.22
N ARG A 492 1.79 -9.94 19.63
CA ARG A 492 0.89 -8.85 19.97
C ARG A 492 1.28 -7.61 19.19
N HIS A 493 0.37 -7.09 18.36
CA HIS A 493 0.50 -5.81 17.70
C HIS A 493 -0.43 -4.82 18.37
N GLN A 494 0.10 -3.82 19.06
CA GLN A 494 -0.69 -2.77 19.67
C GLN A 494 -0.07 -1.41 19.43
N GLY A 495 -0.90 -0.38 19.48
CA GLY A 495 -0.42 0.97 19.30
C GLY A 495 -1.52 1.99 19.20
N PHE A 496 -1.15 3.18 18.83
CA PHE A 496 -2.07 4.23 18.47
C PHE A 496 -1.67 4.93 17.17
N GLU A 497 -2.65 5.49 16.52
CA GLU A 497 -2.55 6.22 15.27
C GLU A 497 -3.26 7.56 15.48
N ALA A 498 -2.54 8.68 15.40
CA ALA A 498 -3.08 10.00 15.69
C ALA A 498 -2.76 10.98 14.54
N GLY A 499 -3.76 11.77 14.18
CA GLY A 499 -3.66 12.82 13.17
C GLY A 499 -4.23 14.15 13.65
N LEU A 500 -3.53 15.23 13.33
CA LEU A 500 -4.02 16.61 13.49
C LEU A 500 -3.80 17.35 12.18
N LYS A 501 -4.80 18.10 11.73
CA LYS A 501 -4.68 18.98 10.57
C LYS A 501 -5.63 20.16 10.68
N GLY A 502 -5.27 21.24 10.05
CA GLY A 502 -6.12 22.43 10.04
C GLY A 502 -5.49 23.59 9.29
N ARG A 503 -6.22 24.71 9.30
CA ARG A 503 -5.83 25.95 8.66
C ARG A 503 -6.09 27.10 9.61
N ILE A 504 -5.06 27.92 9.86
CA ILE A 504 -5.10 29.04 10.82
C ILE A 504 -4.82 30.32 10.03
N PRO A 505 -5.73 31.31 10.02
CA PRO A 505 -5.47 32.61 9.42
C PRO A 505 -4.28 33.31 10.09
N VAL A 506 -3.30 33.78 9.31
CA VAL A 506 -2.10 34.49 9.78
C VAL A 506 -1.76 35.63 8.82
N GLY A 507 -1.88 36.86 9.28
CA GLY A 507 -1.63 38.04 8.44
C GLY A 507 -2.59 38.13 7.25
N SER A 508 -2.04 38.27 6.04
CA SER A 508 -2.81 38.29 4.78
C SER A 508 -2.98 36.91 4.14
N GLY A 509 -2.54 35.85 4.80
CA GLY A 509 -2.63 34.48 4.36
C GLY A 509 -3.14 33.54 5.43
N ASP A 510 -2.82 32.26 5.30
CA ASP A 510 -3.11 31.24 6.29
C ASP A 510 -1.98 30.23 6.40
N VAL A 511 -1.85 29.61 7.56
CA VAL A 511 -0.97 28.48 7.82
C VAL A 511 -1.79 27.21 7.80
N GLU A 512 -1.48 26.32 6.87
CA GLU A 512 -1.98 24.97 6.82
C GLU A 512 -0.98 24.02 7.51
N TYR A 513 -1.46 23.18 8.40
CA TYR A 513 -0.62 22.21 9.07
C TYR A 513 -1.23 20.81 9.05
N ARG A 514 -0.37 19.80 9.04
CA ARG A 514 -0.73 18.39 9.23
C ARG A 514 0.36 17.68 10.02
N ILE A 515 -0.07 16.88 10.96
CA ILE A 515 0.79 16.11 11.86
C ILE A 515 0.20 14.70 11.91
N SER A 516 1.02 13.70 11.68
CA SER A 516 0.67 12.31 11.93
C SER A 516 1.65 11.68 12.89
N TRP A 517 1.14 10.87 13.81
CA TRP A 517 1.94 10.09 14.72
C TRP A 517 1.41 8.67 14.79
N THR A 518 2.26 7.73 14.41
CA THR A 518 2.00 6.29 14.51
C THR A 518 2.94 5.70 15.55
N TYR A 519 2.36 5.08 16.58
CA TYR A 519 3.09 4.37 17.63
C TYR A 519 2.80 2.87 17.56
N ASN A 520 3.87 2.05 17.57
CA ASN A 520 3.80 0.60 17.47
C ASN A 520 4.56 -0.04 18.65
N ASP A 521 3.88 -0.85 19.45
CA ASP A 521 4.48 -1.74 20.44
C ASP A 521 4.16 -3.20 20.06
N PHE A 522 4.98 -3.75 19.15
CA PHE A 522 4.79 -5.08 18.60
C PHE A 522 5.79 -6.04 19.22
N ARG A 523 5.26 -7.09 19.87
CA ARG A 523 6.08 -8.02 20.65
C ARG A 523 5.68 -9.46 20.46
N PHE A 524 6.66 -10.32 20.65
CA PHE A 524 6.44 -11.76 20.85
C PHE A 524 5.84 -12.02 22.23
N VAL A 525 4.85 -12.93 22.30
CA VAL A 525 4.16 -13.33 23.53
C VAL A 525 4.28 -14.84 23.70
N GLY A 526 5.28 -15.25 24.44
CA GLY A 526 5.70 -16.65 24.56
C GLY A 526 6.72 -17.07 23.50
N GLY A 527 7.22 -18.29 23.61
CA GLY A 527 8.20 -18.85 22.69
C GLY A 527 9.63 -18.33 22.85
N GLU A 528 10.45 -18.53 21.81
CA GLU A 528 11.88 -18.23 21.79
C GLU A 528 12.20 -16.74 22.05
N TYR A 529 11.38 -15.85 21.50
CA TYR A 529 11.60 -14.38 21.58
C TYR A 529 10.68 -13.67 22.57
N ASN A 530 10.15 -14.38 23.56
CA ASN A 530 9.15 -13.83 24.50
C ASN A 530 9.56 -12.48 25.09
N GLY A 531 8.69 -11.48 24.94
CA GLY A 531 8.88 -10.11 25.42
C GLY A 531 9.67 -9.19 24.49
N ASN A 532 10.39 -9.74 23.51
CA ASN A 532 11.16 -8.97 22.54
C ASN A 532 10.26 -8.23 21.54
N TYR A 533 10.77 -7.13 21.00
CA TYR A 533 10.15 -6.46 19.87
C TYR A 533 10.25 -7.29 18.60
N ILE A 534 9.21 -7.27 17.79
CA ILE A 534 9.27 -7.79 16.42
C ILE A 534 10.17 -6.84 15.61
N ALA A 535 11.25 -7.37 15.06
CA ALA A 535 12.24 -6.59 14.34
C ALA A 535 11.68 -5.94 13.06
N GLY A 536 12.29 -4.83 12.63
CA GLY A 536 11.95 -4.13 11.40
C GLY A 536 10.73 -3.20 11.50
N ILE A 537 10.13 -3.07 12.68
CA ILE A 537 8.96 -2.21 12.90
C ILE A 537 9.36 -1.00 13.73
N PRO A 538 9.36 0.22 13.15
CA PRO A 538 9.59 1.44 13.89
C PRO A 538 8.55 1.66 14.98
N ARG A 539 8.99 1.95 16.21
CA ARG A 539 8.08 2.19 17.34
C ARG A 539 7.35 3.52 17.26
N ASN A 540 8.04 4.55 16.79
CA ASN A 540 7.46 5.88 16.62
C ASN A 540 7.80 6.40 15.23
N ILE A 541 6.77 6.87 14.53
CA ILE A 541 6.89 7.54 13.24
C ILE A 541 6.06 8.79 13.32
N ILE A 542 6.70 9.93 13.13
CA ILE A 542 6.07 11.24 13.13
C ILE A 542 6.36 11.91 11.79
N ALA A 543 5.32 12.33 11.11
CA ALA A 543 5.43 13.16 9.92
C ALA A 543 4.63 14.44 10.12
N THR A 544 5.24 15.58 9.82
CA THR A 544 4.60 16.88 9.95
C THR A 544 4.95 17.79 8.78
N GLU A 545 4.00 18.62 8.42
CA GLU A 545 4.16 19.63 7.40
C GLU A 545 3.43 20.90 7.82
N VAL A 546 4.07 22.04 7.63
CA VAL A 546 3.52 23.36 7.92
C VAL A 546 3.73 24.25 6.72
N LEU A 547 2.66 24.69 6.07
CA LEU A 547 2.71 25.47 4.85
C LEU A 547 2.01 26.81 5.02
N TYR A 548 2.64 27.89 4.57
CA TYR A 548 2.04 29.20 4.51
C TYR A 548 1.47 29.46 3.12
N ASN A 549 0.19 29.76 3.06
CA ASN A 549 -0.54 30.11 1.85
C ASN A 549 -0.71 31.63 1.81
N ILE A 550 -0.22 32.27 0.74
CA ILE A 550 -0.38 33.70 0.51
C ILE A 550 -0.45 34.02 -0.99
N GLY A 551 -1.58 34.58 -1.43
CA GLY A 551 -1.82 34.81 -2.85
C GLY A 551 -1.70 33.50 -3.63
N ASN A 552 -0.81 33.48 -4.64
CA ASN A 552 -0.55 32.32 -5.49
C ASN A 552 0.57 31.39 -4.98
N TRP A 553 1.08 31.64 -3.76
CA TRP A 553 2.17 30.90 -3.16
C TRP A 553 1.70 30.03 -2.01
N ARG A 554 2.27 28.82 -1.92
CA ARG A 554 2.14 27.88 -0.79
C ARG A 554 3.50 27.27 -0.52
N PHE A 555 4.09 27.50 0.66
CA PHE A 555 5.42 27.02 0.96
C PHE A 555 5.63 26.79 2.45
N GLY A 556 6.59 25.93 2.79
CA GLY A 556 6.98 25.69 4.17
C GLY A 556 7.75 24.39 4.39
N PRO A 557 8.17 24.17 5.64
CA PRO A 557 8.93 23.00 6.04
C PRO A 557 8.07 21.76 6.20
N ASN A 558 8.73 20.59 6.06
CA ASN A 558 8.22 19.29 6.45
C ASN A 558 9.30 18.51 7.21
N LEU A 559 8.86 17.59 8.06
CA LEU A 559 9.73 16.77 8.91
C LEU A 559 9.22 15.33 8.93
N HIS A 560 10.14 14.39 8.68
CA HIS A 560 9.97 12.96 8.93
C HIS A 560 10.89 12.56 10.08
N TRP A 561 10.30 12.11 11.18
CA TRP A 561 11.01 11.84 12.41
C TRP A 561 10.69 10.46 12.98
N MET A 562 11.72 9.67 13.17
CA MET A 562 11.71 8.41 13.91
C MET A 562 12.54 8.58 15.17
N PRO A 563 11.95 8.97 16.33
CA PRO A 563 12.68 9.33 17.53
C PRO A 563 13.29 8.16 18.30
N THR A 564 12.98 6.92 17.92
CA THR A 564 13.41 5.72 18.66
C THR A 564 14.11 4.74 17.74
N ASP A 565 15.18 4.11 18.24
CA ASP A 565 15.88 3.04 17.55
C ASP A 565 14.95 1.83 17.34
N THR A 566 15.11 1.12 16.23
CA THR A 566 14.34 -0.06 15.85
C THR A 566 15.25 -1.29 15.83
N ALA A 567 14.79 -2.40 16.41
CA ALA A 567 15.48 -3.67 16.34
C ALA A 567 15.54 -4.19 14.91
N VAL A 568 16.70 -4.69 14.50
CA VAL A 568 16.91 -5.35 13.19
C VAL A 568 16.96 -6.86 13.31
N ASP A 569 16.92 -7.40 14.53
CA ASP A 569 16.80 -8.83 14.81
C ASP A 569 15.78 -9.12 15.92
N HIS A 570 15.23 -10.34 15.91
CA HIS A 570 14.21 -10.75 16.87
C HIS A 570 14.76 -11.02 18.28
N GLU A 571 16.08 -11.17 18.44
CA GLU A 571 16.76 -11.25 19.73
C GLU A 571 17.00 -9.87 20.34
N ASN A 572 16.79 -8.78 19.56
CA ASN A 572 16.89 -7.37 19.96
C ASN A 572 18.31 -6.95 20.42
N HIS A 573 19.33 -7.35 19.66
CA HIS A 573 20.72 -6.97 19.93
C HIS A 573 21.02 -5.53 19.48
N PHE A 574 20.45 -4.53 20.16
CA PHE A 574 20.65 -3.11 19.86
C PHE A 574 22.09 -2.62 20.01
N ASP A 575 22.93 -3.35 20.77
CA ASP A 575 24.35 -3.10 20.95
C ASP A 575 25.22 -3.64 19.80
N ILE A 576 24.71 -4.57 19.02
CA ILE A 576 25.38 -5.14 17.86
C ILE A 576 25.07 -4.34 16.61
N GLN A 577 23.78 -4.21 16.27
CA GLN A 577 23.29 -3.45 15.13
C GLN A 577 21.83 -3.03 15.34
N LYS A 578 21.47 -1.86 14.86
CA LYS A 578 20.12 -1.30 14.96
C LYS A 578 19.80 -0.38 13.79
N HIS A 579 18.54 -0.16 13.54
CA HIS A 579 18.05 0.93 12.71
C HIS A 579 17.95 2.17 13.62
N ASN A 580 18.90 3.08 13.47
CA ASN A 580 19.03 4.27 14.30
C ASN A 580 17.84 5.23 14.12
N HIS A 581 17.51 5.95 15.19
CA HIS A 581 16.60 7.09 15.12
C HIS A 581 17.13 8.16 14.15
N TYR A 582 16.24 8.91 13.53
CA TYR A 582 16.62 9.98 12.58
C TYR A 582 15.54 11.07 12.51
N ALA A 583 15.94 12.23 12.00
CA ALA A 583 15.05 13.34 11.68
C ALA A 583 15.44 13.94 10.32
N VAL A 584 14.58 13.84 9.34
CA VAL A 584 14.79 14.34 7.99
C VAL A 584 13.94 15.58 7.76
N LEU A 585 14.59 16.72 7.62
CA LEU A 585 13.95 18.01 7.36
C LEU A 585 13.93 18.30 5.87
N GLY A 586 12.77 18.70 5.36
CA GLY A 586 12.58 19.17 4.00
C GLY A 586 11.90 20.54 3.96
N PHE A 587 11.80 21.08 2.77
CA PHE A 587 11.08 22.31 2.47
C PHE A 587 10.45 22.19 1.10
N LYS A 588 9.21 22.64 0.94
CA LYS A 588 8.56 22.69 -0.36
C LYS A 588 7.90 24.03 -0.62
N GLY A 589 7.78 24.37 -1.89
CA GLY A 589 7.10 25.57 -2.34
C GLY A 589 6.35 25.30 -3.62
N ASN A 590 5.14 25.85 -3.71
CA ASN A 590 4.28 25.80 -4.88
C ASN A 590 3.93 27.21 -5.29
N TYR A 591 3.85 27.42 -6.60
CA TYR A 591 3.43 28.67 -7.19
C TYR A 591 2.41 28.40 -8.30
N GLN A 592 1.28 29.07 -8.24
CA GLN A 592 0.19 28.98 -9.21
C GLN A 592 0.05 30.30 -9.98
N PRO A 593 0.81 30.51 -11.07
CA PRO A 593 0.78 31.77 -11.83
C PRO A 593 -0.57 32.04 -12.49
N ALA A 594 -1.34 31.02 -12.80
CA ALA A 594 -2.69 31.07 -13.37
C ALA A 594 -3.48 29.81 -12.98
N ASP A 595 -4.79 29.83 -13.17
CA ASP A 595 -5.69 28.74 -12.75
C ASP A 595 -5.33 27.37 -13.34
N ASN A 596 -4.75 27.37 -14.55
CA ASN A 596 -4.38 26.17 -15.29
C ASN A 596 -2.89 25.81 -15.19
N TRP A 597 -2.06 26.62 -14.52
CA TRP A 597 -0.64 26.37 -14.34
C TRP A 597 -0.27 26.19 -12.88
N SER A 598 0.56 25.21 -12.57
CA SER A 598 1.21 25.09 -11.27
C SER A 598 2.68 24.69 -11.40
N LEU A 599 3.51 25.23 -10.52
CA LEU A 599 4.92 24.91 -10.40
C LEU A 599 5.18 24.47 -8.96
N TYR A 600 6.04 23.47 -8.76
CA TYR A 600 6.53 23.13 -7.44
C TYR A 600 8.04 23.02 -7.42
N LEU A 601 8.60 23.23 -6.24
CA LEU A 601 10.00 22.99 -5.91
C LEU A 601 10.07 22.38 -4.51
N SER A 602 10.78 21.26 -4.37
CA SER A 602 11.01 20.61 -3.08
C SER A 602 12.49 20.39 -2.83
N PHE A 603 12.85 20.55 -1.57
CA PHE A 603 14.18 20.25 -1.03
C PHE A 603 14.01 19.16 0.03
N ASP A 604 14.59 18.00 -0.21
CA ASP A 604 14.52 16.88 0.71
C ASP A 604 15.85 16.72 1.44
N ASN A 605 15.80 16.33 2.72
CA ASN A 605 16.97 16.10 3.56
C ASN A 605 17.97 17.29 3.60
N LEU A 606 17.47 18.46 3.98
CA LEU A 606 18.24 19.71 4.08
C LEU A 606 19.44 19.60 5.03
N THR A 607 19.32 18.80 6.07
CA THR A 607 20.38 18.59 7.08
C THR A 607 21.41 17.56 6.67
N ARG A 608 21.22 16.89 5.54
CA ARG A 608 22.07 15.80 5.04
C ARG A 608 22.20 14.65 6.04
N GLU A 609 21.10 14.34 6.73
CA GLU A 609 21.03 13.22 7.66
C GLU A 609 21.39 11.90 6.96
N ARG A 610 22.24 11.09 7.59
CA ARG A 610 22.53 9.72 7.16
C ARG A 610 21.60 8.78 7.91
N TYR A 611 20.64 8.21 7.23
CA TYR A 611 19.59 7.41 7.84
C TYR A 611 19.24 6.22 6.96
N ALA A 612 18.55 5.24 7.53
CA ALA A 612 17.90 4.16 6.79
C ALA A 612 16.39 4.42 6.67
N THR A 613 15.80 4.11 5.54
CA THR A 613 14.35 4.17 5.36
C THR A 613 13.66 2.98 6.01
N THR A 614 14.30 1.82 5.98
CA THR A 614 13.80 0.55 6.52
C THR A 614 14.94 -0.42 6.78
N SER A 615 14.62 -1.57 7.35
CA SER A 615 15.57 -2.65 7.60
C SER A 615 14.97 -4.01 7.26
N VAL A 616 15.79 -5.00 7.03
CA VAL A 616 15.39 -6.41 7.13
C VAL A 616 15.23 -6.81 8.60
N ALA A 617 14.50 -7.89 8.86
CA ALA A 617 14.23 -8.39 10.20
C ALA A 617 14.83 -9.79 10.36
N ASN A 618 16.06 -9.87 10.86
CA ASN A 618 16.79 -11.14 11.05
C ASN A 618 16.36 -11.87 12.34
N ARG A 619 16.77 -13.13 12.48
CA ARG A 619 16.68 -13.84 13.77
C ARG A 619 17.68 -13.28 14.76
N THR A 620 18.92 -13.18 14.35
CA THR A 620 20.07 -12.63 15.08
C THR A 620 20.98 -11.91 14.10
N VAL A 621 21.80 -11.00 14.58
CA VAL A 621 22.71 -10.20 13.74
C VAL A 621 24.14 -10.19 14.25
N THR A 622 25.08 -9.96 13.33
CA THR A 622 26.47 -9.60 13.58
C THR A 622 26.72 -8.17 13.07
N LYS A 623 27.82 -7.56 13.47
CA LYS A 623 28.20 -6.20 13.00
C LYS A 623 28.46 -6.10 11.48
N LYS A 624 28.63 -7.24 10.80
CA LYS A 624 28.93 -7.30 9.36
C LYS A 624 27.70 -7.54 8.50
N ASP A 625 26.58 -7.93 9.11
CA ASP A 625 25.36 -8.26 8.35
C ASP A 625 24.77 -7.01 7.70
N SER A 626 24.27 -7.17 6.50
CA SER A 626 23.60 -6.10 5.76
C SER A 626 22.12 -6.10 6.09
N THR A 627 21.68 -5.15 6.90
CA THR A 627 20.30 -5.07 7.38
C THR A 627 19.59 -3.77 7.05
N LEU A 628 20.31 -2.69 6.70
CA LEU A 628 19.77 -1.33 6.61
C LEU A 628 19.69 -0.86 5.15
N PHE A 629 18.57 -0.25 4.78
CA PHE A 629 18.39 0.38 3.47
C PHE A 629 18.63 1.88 3.57
N PRO A 630 19.76 2.41 3.08
CA PRO A 630 20.08 3.83 3.17
C PRO A 630 19.03 4.72 2.52
N GLY A 631 18.59 5.75 3.25
CA GLY A 631 17.73 6.81 2.74
C GLY A 631 18.50 7.75 1.81
N MET A 632 17.76 8.54 1.05
CA MET A 632 18.35 9.53 0.13
C MET A 632 19.03 10.66 0.89
N GLY A 633 20.19 11.10 0.38
CA GLY A 633 20.83 12.33 0.79
C GLY A 633 20.03 13.57 0.38
N PHE A 634 20.67 14.73 0.50
CA PHE A 634 20.08 15.98 0.01
C PHE A 634 19.67 15.87 -1.45
N SER A 635 18.43 16.25 -1.77
CA SER A 635 17.93 16.30 -3.14
C SER A 635 17.01 17.48 -3.39
N VAL A 636 16.95 17.91 -4.64
CA VAL A 636 16.07 18.97 -5.13
C VAL A 636 15.22 18.39 -6.25
N ASN A 637 13.92 18.64 -6.21
CA ASN A 637 12.99 18.20 -7.24
C ASN A 637 12.05 19.37 -7.59
N GLY A 638 11.72 19.51 -8.86
CA GLY A 638 10.79 20.52 -9.34
C GLY A 638 9.89 19.99 -10.43
N GLY A 639 8.77 20.64 -10.63
CA GLY A 639 7.83 20.26 -11.67
C GLY A 639 6.94 21.41 -12.12
N ILE A 640 6.43 21.27 -13.33
CA ILE A 640 5.47 22.16 -13.95
C ILE A 640 4.27 21.34 -14.44
N THR A 641 3.08 21.82 -14.15
CA THR A 641 1.82 21.18 -14.55
C THR A 641 0.95 22.18 -15.27
N TYR A 642 0.36 21.75 -16.38
CA TYR A 642 -0.66 22.46 -17.12
C TYR A 642 -1.94 21.62 -17.16
N ASN A 643 -3.05 22.17 -16.69
CA ASN A 643 -4.39 21.57 -16.76
C ASN A 643 -5.22 22.31 -17.79
N PHE A 644 -5.99 21.62 -18.63
CA PHE A 644 -6.84 22.20 -19.67
C PHE A 644 -8.24 21.56 -19.71
#